data_2c1a79acab38b49d5a4926120441deb8
#
_entry.id   2c1a79acab38b49d5a4926120441deb8
#
_cell.length_a   1.000
_cell.length_b   1.000
_cell.length_c   1.000
_cell.angle_alpha   90.00
_cell.angle_beta   90.00
_cell.angle_gamma   90.00
#
_symmetry.space_group_name_H-M   'P 1'
#
loop_
_entity.id
_entity.type
_entity.pdbx_description
1 polymer ?
#
loop_
_entity_poly.entity_id
_entity_poly.type
_entity_poly.pdbx_seq_one_letter_code
_entity_poly.pdbx_strand_id
1 'polypeptide(L)'
;MTARTPEQDEAPRTAEDGPAGSREVRRRLTFGVAGDVAGLRATLSPWQRAYEAWRAAGLSWGHGAPRRETAETAESREAVRGESPQEQVKPAKSKSKSKAKAKKPEPAPAAAKSKPAPKAEKPAAASEKPKPAKPVPGDVLVAGPPEPAPKAAAKPVLWRRLRARAAVGAVVVLVAGGTIVAVSQRDEAPAEPDIQGPVAADEMFALDPAAATDGLVQDLTTITSTGSTVVAAGTEGDGTPGRERARFLVSTDAGGTWKLAQVRTQDGSTPPVGETPHLVTGWSGHWVALGRTSGGATVQWTSENAKTWTRRPAGAGFAPSDQVNDLIHTDQGFVAVGGSKGRAVTWSSGDGRTWQRVDGLQGVIGLDHVAAAGNVVLAHGTYARKVTAKKGKKKVTRTVRADGLWRSVDGGRTWTAVKVPQAQGSYGAMKGLAVIGGGSFATVREGRRTTGRKKHRKTSRFGVLFTSADGQKWQVASRFAGSGIERFDGTAAGLAVIVRGAKGAHAVLRSADGRTWQPAGTLPAPVRATGLTFAGAGELSVAGRQGDDAYLYGVDLRSVPGAVRAERTITSLTAGPRLAVAAGSTNGRAALWTAPDGVQWTRAQIPGTPGRLSDAVHGTAGWLALGRTSGASPAPLVLTSQDGLAWQKAAFPAGPPPVAAATGPSGYVAVGDRSAWRSTDLRTWTRAGLDGTPSDVTAAAGTYVAVGARGEAPAVWTSPDAVKWTAAKLPPGFTAPLTQVAARGGTLVAISAGAVALVSADGGATWTQRNIGPGLAATAVAPTPQGFLLTASGKGDAAVLASADGTTWRRLDVGGLTGPGDQRLTALTTMGAHVLATGTDDEAPTLWRAPVPK
;
A
#
# COMPACT_ATOMS: atom_id res chain seq x y z
N MET A 1 -55.28 -8.64 49.69
CA MET A 1 -55.16 -10.09 49.81
C MET A 1 -53.82 -10.44 49.20
N THR A 2 -52.86 -10.50 49.99
CA THR A 2 -52.08 -11.68 50.54
C THR A 2 -51.31 -12.35 49.39
N ALA A 3 -50.04 -12.18 49.38
CA ALA A 3 -48.88 -12.78 50.10
C ALA A 3 -48.26 -13.80 49.16
N ARG A 4 -47.00 -14.02 48.94
CA ARG A 4 -45.80 -14.08 49.80
C ARG A 4 -44.61 -14.41 48.93
N THR A 5 -43.49 -13.83 49.19
CA THR A 5 -42.15 -14.34 48.93
C THR A 5 -41.91 -15.68 49.63
N PRO A 6 -40.94 -16.48 49.24
CA PRO A 6 -39.75 -16.57 50.07
C PRO A 6 -38.39 -16.51 49.35
N GLU A 7 -37.47 -15.96 50.12
CA GLU A 7 -36.00 -16.09 50.06
C GLU A 7 -35.55 -17.56 50.10
N GLN A 8 -34.39 -17.79 49.48
CA GLN A 8 -33.31 -18.61 50.09
C GLN A 8 -32.05 -18.46 49.21
N ASP A 9 -31.10 -17.81 49.81
CA ASP A 9 -29.70 -18.19 50.07
C ASP A 9 -29.15 -19.38 49.28
N GLU A 10 -28.05 -19.10 48.54
CA GLU A 10 -26.87 -19.95 48.61
C GLU A 10 -25.60 -19.20 48.19
N ALA A 11 -24.55 -19.43 48.95
CA ALA A 11 -23.26 -18.79 48.99
C ALA A 11 -22.30 -19.25 47.89
N PRO A 12 -21.10 -18.71 47.83
CA PRO A 12 -20.30 -18.60 46.62
C PRO A 12 -19.49 -19.85 46.32
N ARG A 13 -19.44 -20.22 45.05
CA ARG A 13 -18.47 -21.21 44.55
C ARG A 13 -17.20 -20.50 44.03
N THR A 14 -16.15 -20.84 44.70
CA THR A 14 -14.76 -20.60 44.44
C THR A 14 -14.40 -20.72 42.96
N ALA A 15 -13.80 -19.67 42.45
CA ALA A 15 -13.10 -19.67 41.15
C ALA A 15 -11.83 -20.54 41.26
N GLU A 16 -11.74 -21.57 40.46
CA GLU A 16 -10.47 -22.28 40.21
C GLU A 16 -9.60 -21.47 39.30
N ASP A 17 -8.43 -21.15 39.81
CA ASP A 17 -7.32 -20.53 39.09
C ASP A 17 -6.82 -21.44 37.99
N GLY A 18 -7.08 -21.04 36.73
CA GLY A 18 -6.35 -21.53 35.57
C GLY A 18 -5.07 -20.70 35.39
N PRO A 19 -3.99 -21.28 34.88
CA PRO A 19 -2.66 -20.70 35.02
C PRO A 19 -2.48 -19.38 34.26
N ALA A 20 -2.37 -18.30 35.00
CA ALA A 20 -2.07 -16.96 34.54
C ALA A 20 -0.66 -16.82 33.91
N GLY A 21 0.17 -17.86 33.92
CA GLY A 21 1.56 -17.82 33.49
C GLY A 21 1.79 -17.76 31.98
N SER A 22 0.90 -18.33 31.17
CA SER A 22 1.09 -18.40 29.72
C SER A 22 0.76 -17.09 28.98
N ARG A 23 -0.13 -16.27 29.51
CA ARG A 23 -0.46 -14.97 28.92
C ARG A 23 0.60 -13.90 29.18
N GLU A 24 1.28 -13.97 30.30
CA GLU A 24 2.31 -13.00 30.66
C GLU A 24 3.65 -13.28 29.97
N VAL A 25 3.97 -14.55 29.75
CA VAL A 25 5.14 -14.96 28.97
C VAL A 25 4.97 -14.62 27.48
N ARG A 26 3.78 -14.81 26.92
CA ARG A 26 3.48 -14.37 25.55
C ARG A 26 3.53 -12.85 25.37
N ARG A 27 3.03 -12.09 26.33
CA ARG A 27 3.21 -10.64 26.33
C ARG A 27 4.68 -10.25 26.33
N ARG A 28 5.54 -10.91 27.09
CA ARG A 28 6.97 -10.58 27.13
C ARG A 28 7.71 -10.90 25.84
N LEU A 29 7.40 -11.99 25.16
CA LEU A 29 8.05 -12.37 23.91
C LEU A 29 7.58 -11.53 22.70
N THR A 30 6.31 -11.16 22.68
CA THR A 30 5.72 -10.34 21.60
C THR A 30 5.78 -8.84 21.94
N PHE A 31 5.85 -8.46 23.21
CA PHE A 31 5.66 -7.10 23.72
C PHE A 31 6.89 -6.45 24.37
N GLY A 32 8.01 -7.13 24.49
CA GLY A 32 9.31 -6.43 24.68
C GLY A 32 9.59 -5.45 23.55
N VAL A 33 8.91 -5.62 22.45
CA VAL A 33 8.93 -4.83 21.22
C VAL A 33 7.67 -3.97 21.06
N ALA A 34 6.64 -4.15 21.89
CA ALA A 34 5.34 -3.50 21.70
C ALA A 34 5.36 -1.97 21.89
N GLY A 35 6.40 -1.40 22.47
CA GLY A 35 6.58 0.05 22.47
C GLY A 35 6.76 0.59 21.04
N ASP A 36 7.46 -0.13 20.19
CA ASP A 36 7.84 0.30 18.84
C ASP A 36 7.08 -0.43 17.72
N VAL A 37 6.36 -1.50 18.04
CA VAL A 37 5.57 -2.28 17.06
C VAL A 37 4.50 -1.42 16.36
N ALA A 38 4.01 -0.38 17.01
CA ALA A 38 3.12 0.57 16.37
C ALA A 38 3.81 1.28 15.18
N GLY A 39 5.13 1.46 15.20
CA GLY A 39 5.92 2.08 14.15
C GLY A 39 6.23 1.18 12.95
N LEU A 40 6.23 -0.15 13.14
CA LEU A 40 6.73 -1.09 12.13
C LEU A 40 5.64 -1.82 11.34
N ARG A 41 4.40 -1.50 11.58
CA ARG A 41 3.23 -2.29 11.19
C ARG A 41 2.88 -2.35 9.71
N ALA A 42 3.57 -1.79 8.78
CA ALA A 42 3.14 -1.86 7.38
C ALA A 42 4.19 -2.34 6.38
N THR A 43 5.18 -3.04 6.84
CA THR A 43 5.97 -3.80 5.89
C THR A 43 5.24 -5.09 5.57
N LEU A 44 4.93 -5.28 4.30
CA LEU A 44 4.49 -6.57 3.80
C LEU A 44 5.48 -7.63 4.27
N SER A 45 4.98 -8.80 4.67
CA SER A 45 5.84 -9.93 4.97
C SER A 45 6.71 -10.25 3.77
N PRO A 46 7.93 -10.74 3.98
CA PRO A 46 8.79 -11.19 2.90
C PRO A 46 8.08 -12.19 1.97
N TRP A 47 7.27 -13.07 2.55
CA TRP A 47 6.47 -14.02 1.77
C TRP A 47 5.41 -13.31 0.90
N GLN A 48 4.64 -12.42 1.48
CA GLN A 48 3.66 -11.67 0.71
C GLN A 48 4.33 -10.89 -0.41
N ARG A 49 5.52 -10.36 -0.20
CA ARG A 49 6.28 -9.67 -1.24
C ARG A 49 6.91 -10.63 -2.24
N ALA A 50 7.43 -11.76 -1.80
CA ALA A 50 7.90 -12.78 -2.72
C ALA A 50 6.74 -13.33 -3.56
N TYR A 51 5.60 -13.61 -2.95
CA TYR A 51 4.38 -14.03 -3.61
C TYR A 51 3.80 -12.93 -4.50
N GLU A 52 3.82 -11.69 -4.04
CA GLU A 52 3.35 -10.55 -4.82
C GLU A 52 4.38 -10.10 -5.88
N ALA A 53 5.68 -10.24 -5.62
CA ALA A 53 6.71 -10.08 -6.65
C ALA A 53 6.53 -11.12 -7.75
N TRP A 54 6.24 -12.35 -7.36
CA TRP A 54 5.84 -13.39 -8.28
C TRP A 54 4.53 -13.03 -9.01
N ARG A 55 3.53 -12.61 -8.28
CA ARG A 55 2.23 -12.19 -8.80
C ARG A 55 2.33 -10.93 -9.66
N ALA A 56 3.19 -9.98 -9.30
CA ALA A 56 3.46 -8.79 -10.09
C ALA A 56 4.27 -9.10 -11.35
N ALA A 57 5.17 -10.06 -11.28
CA ALA A 57 5.80 -10.63 -12.47
C ALA A 57 4.78 -11.33 -13.37
N GLY A 58 3.75 -11.96 -12.78
CA GLY A 58 2.58 -12.51 -13.47
C GLY A 58 1.55 -11.47 -13.90
N LEU A 59 1.45 -10.34 -13.16
CA LEU A 59 0.57 -9.21 -13.48
C LEU A 59 1.10 -8.35 -14.64
N SER A 60 2.37 -8.44 -14.98
CA SER A 60 2.85 -7.93 -16.26
C SER A 60 2.15 -8.63 -17.44
N TRP A 61 1.36 -9.66 -17.15
CA TRP A 61 0.54 -10.43 -18.08
C TRP A 61 -0.94 -10.12 -18.04
N GLY A 62 -1.35 -9.10 -17.30
CA GLY A 62 -2.61 -8.39 -17.49
C GLY A 62 -3.87 -9.08 -17.04
N HIS A 63 -3.87 -10.03 -16.09
CA HIS A 63 -5.11 -10.69 -15.71
C HIS A 63 -5.26 -10.96 -14.22
N GLY A 64 -6.47 -10.66 -13.78
CA GLY A 64 -6.94 -10.63 -12.42
C GLY A 64 -6.94 -11.99 -11.70
N ALA A 65 -7.16 -11.90 -10.41
CA ALA A 65 -7.24 -13.00 -9.48
C ALA A 65 -8.21 -14.10 -9.94
N PRO A 66 -7.92 -15.38 -9.65
CA PRO A 66 -8.85 -16.45 -9.95
C PRO A 66 -10.18 -16.20 -9.23
N ARG A 67 -11.28 -16.17 -9.98
CA ARG A 67 -12.61 -16.23 -9.41
C ARG A 67 -12.72 -17.50 -8.58
N ARG A 68 -12.97 -17.36 -7.30
CA ARG A 68 -13.57 -18.45 -6.53
C ARG A 68 -14.97 -18.67 -7.11
N GLU A 69 -15.16 -19.74 -7.85
CA GLU A 69 -16.49 -20.27 -8.06
C GLU A 69 -16.99 -20.77 -6.71
N THR A 70 -18.03 -20.14 -6.22
CA THR A 70 -18.76 -20.64 -5.06
C THR A 70 -19.52 -21.89 -5.49
N ALA A 71 -19.56 -22.90 -4.61
CA ALA A 71 -20.14 -24.22 -4.84
C ALA A 71 -21.65 -24.25 -5.15
N GLU A 72 -22.30 -23.10 -5.32
CA GLU A 72 -23.74 -23.00 -5.59
C GLU A 72 -24.13 -23.11 -7.08
N THR A 73 -23.17 -23.15 -8.00
CA THR A 73 -23.49 -23.26 -9.44
C THR A 73 -23.44 -24.69 -9.97
N ALA A 74 -23.14 -25.68 -9.15
CA ALA A 74 -23.08 -27.09 -9.57
C ALA A 74 -24.44 -27.82 -9.52
N GLU A 75 -25.37 -27.39 -8.68
CA GLU A 75 -26.68 -28.05 -8.55
C GLU A 75 -27.74 -27.63 -9.58
N SER A 76 -27.51 -26.58 -10.34
CA SER A 76 -28.50 -26.11 -11.34
C SER A 76 -28.28 -26.66 -12.75
N ARG A 77 -27.34 -27.56 -12.95
CA ARG A 77 -27.04 -28.15 -14.28
C ARG A 77 -27.47 -29.60 -14.49
N GLU A 78 -28.07 -30.25 -13.52
CA GLU A 78 -28.45 -31.68 -13.63
C GLU A 78 -29.96 -31.94 -13.89
N ALA A 79 -30.77 -30.88 -14.05
CA ALA A 79 -32.22 -31.04 -14.22
C ALA A 79 -32.75 -30.80 -15.65
N VAL A 80 -31.92 -30.74 -16.69
CA VAL A 80 -32.41 -30.71 -18.10
C VAL A 80 -31.60 -31.68 -18.97
N ARG A 81 -31.91 -32.95 -18.85
CA ARG A 81 -31.69 -33.94 -19.88
C ARG A 81 -32.95 -34.76 -20.06
N GLY A 82 -33.69 -34.42 -21.10
CA GLY A 82 -34.82 -35.19 -21.59
C GLY A 82 -35.24 -34.72 -22.97
N GLU A 83 -35.00 -35.59 -23.95
CA GLU A 83 -35.65 -35.70 -25.23
C GLU A 83 -35.30 -34.76 -26.39
N SER A 84 -34.56 -35.34 -27.33
CA SER A 84 -34.61 -35.05 -28.76
C SER A 84 -35.88 -35.61 -29.39
N PRO A 85 -36.34 -35.05 -30.53
CA PRO A 85 -36.02 -35.74 -31.77
C PRO A 85 -35.68 -34.84 -32.97
N GLN A 86 -35.05 -35.47 -33.95
CA GLN A 86 -34.54 -35.01 -35.23
C GLN A 86 -35.66 -34.46 -36.15
N GLU A 87 -35.33 -33.44 -36.95
CA GLU A 87 -35.74 -33.45 -38.35
C GLU A 87 -34.83 -32.57 -39.22
N GLN A 88 -34.43 -33.11 -40.33
CA GLN A 88 -33.66 -32.54 -41.42
C GLN A 88 -34.49 -31.53 -42.20
N VAL A 89 -33.91 -30.48 -42.78
CA VAL A 89 -34.13 -30.08 -44.16
C VAL A 89 -33.04 -29.11 -44.61
N LYS A 90 -32.50 -29.32 -45.79
CA LYS A 90 -31.53 -28.57 -46.54
C LYS A 90 -32.22 -27.56 -47.48
N PRO A 91 -31.51 -26.81 -48.37
CA PRO A 91 -31.41 -25.33 -48.33
C PRO A 91 -32.14 -24.67 -49.53
N ALA A 92 -32.38 -23.39 -49.46
CA ALA A 92 -32.81 -22.62 -50.66
C ALA A 92 -31.98 -21.36 -50.83
N LYS A 93 -31.48 -21.22 -52.03
CA LYS A 93 -30.74 -20.08 -52.59
C LYS A 93 -31.69 -18.96 -52.97
N SER A 94 -31.33 -17.69 -52.77
CA SER A 94 -31.69 -16.66 -53.74
C SER A 94 -30.67 -15.55 -53.81
N LYS A 95 -30.46 -15.13 -55.03
CA LYS A 95 -29.51 -14.15 -55.54
C LYS A 95 -30.06 -12.74 -55.43
N SER A 96 -29.22 -11.74 -55.20
CA SER A 96 -29.25 -10.56 -56.05
C SER A 96 -28.01 -9.74 -55.96
N LYS A 97 -27.64 -9.21 -57.11
CA LYS A 97 -26.46 -8.47 -57.55
C LYS A 97 -26.45 -7.04 -57.03
N SER A 98 -25.29 -6.47 -56.78
CA SER A 98 -24.81 -5.35 -57.56
C SER A 98 -23.41 -4.86 -57.18
N LYS A 99 -22.55 -4.92 -58.19
CA LYS A 99 -21.52 -4.02 -58.66
C LYS A 99 -20.52 -3.39 -57.71
N ALA A 100 -19.36 -4.00 -57.80
CA ALA A 100 -18.04 -3.40 -57.49
C ALA A 100 -17.71 -2.22 -58.39
N LYS A 101 -17.03 -1.24 -57.87
CA LYS A 101 -16.16 -0.34 -58.65
C LYS A 101 -14.83 -0.20 -57.87
N ALA A 102 -13.85 -0.86 -58.40
CA ALA A 102 -12.47 -0.76 -58.00
C ALA A 102 -11.91 0.63 -58.37
N LYS A 103 -11.12 1.23 -57.49
CA LYS A 103 -10.19 2.29 -57.83
C LYS A 103 -8.80 1.94 -57.33
N LYS A 104 -7.89 2.03 -58.27
CA LYS A 104 -6.48 1.69 -58.29
C LYS A 104 -5.65 2.62 -57.39
N PRO A 105 -4.51 2.19 -56.83
CA PRO A 105 -3.66 3.02 -56.01
C PRO A 105 -2.74 3.89 -56.86
N GLU A 106 -2.47 5.09 -56.37
CA GLU A 106 -1.53 6.06 -56.97
C GLU A 106 -0.27 6.18 -56.09
N PRO A 107 0.87 6.50 -56.70
CA PRO A 107 2.18 6.28 -56.10
C PRO A 107 2.66 7.45 -55.24
N ALA A 108 3.67 7.15 -54.42
CA ALA A 108 4.37 8.08 -53.55
C ALA A 108 5.11 9.19 -54.30
N PRO A 109 5.23 10.41 -53.81
CA PRO A 109 6.15 11.40 -54.29
C PRO A 109 7.48 11.40 -53.54
N ALA A 110 8.50 11.67 -54.32
CA ALA A 110 9.90 11.65 -54.00
C ALA A 110 10.39 12.76 -53.09
N ALA A 111 11.55 12.51 -52.50
CA ALA A 111 12.38 13.38 -51.68
C ALA A 111 12.60 14.80 -52.21
N ALA A 112 12.51 15.81 -51.34
CA ALA A 112 13.02 17.14 -51.57
C ALA A 112 13.98 17.58 -50.46
N LYS A 113 15.20 17.68 -50.88
CA LYS A 113 16.37 18.47 -50.51
C LYS A 113 16.34 19.33 -49.26
N SER A 114 17.31 19.08 -48.44
CA SER A 114 17.87 19.89 -47.36
C SER A 114 18.33 21.29 -47.81
N LYS A 115 18.11 22.29 -46.98
CA LYS A 115 18.82 23.58 -46.97
C LYS A 115 19.38 23.90 -45.59
N PRO A 116 20.49 24.62 -45.53
CA PRO A 116 21.43 24.57 -44.43
C PRO A 116 21.13 25.57 -43.28
N ALA A 117 21.74 25.31 -42.12
CA ALA A 117 21.73 26.10 -40.93
C ALA A 117 22.46 27.48 -41.10
N PRO A 118 22.05 28.51 -40.35
CA PRO A 118 22.89 29.72 -40.20
C PRO A 118 23.79 29.60 -38.96
N LYS A 119 24.96 30.22 -39.15
CA LYS A 119 26.12 30.27 -38.27
C LYS A 119 25.84 30.96 -36.92
N ALA A 120 26.57 30.51 -35.94
CA ALA A 120 26.79 31.15 -34.66
C ALA A 120 27.53 32.48 -34.77
N GLU A 121 27.10 33.48 -34.08
CA GLU A 121 27.86 34.69 -33.77
C GLU A 121 28.14 34.85 -32.31
N LYS A 122 29.33 35.27 -31.98
CA LYS A 122 29.98 35.36 -30.69
C LYS A 122 29.69 36.71 -30.04
N PRO A 123 29.76 36.83 -28.67
CA PRO A 123 29.28 37.98 -27.93
C PRO A 123 30.27 39.14 -27.88
N ALA A 124 29.73 40.39 -27.84
CA ALA A 124 30.47 41.58 -27.47
C ALA A 124 29.97 42.11 -26.12
N ALA A 125 30.89 42.39 -25.25
CA ALA A 125 30.71 43.01 -23.97
C ALA A 125 30.47 44.52 -24.09
N ALA A 126 29.59 45.07 -23.30
CA ALA A 126 29.69 46.45 -22.80
C ALA A 126 28.80 46.65 -21.56
N SER A 127 29.42 47.19 -20.57
CA SER A 127 28.94 47.65 -19.29
C SER A 127 28.10 48.93 -19.39
N GLU A 128 26.97 49.00 -18.69
CA GLU A 128 26.45 50.29 -18.22
C GLU A 128 25.75 50.16 -16.88
N LYS A 129 26.12 51.06 -15.94
CA LYS A 129 25.57 51.24 -14.60
C LYS A 129 24.25 52.03 -14.65
N PRO A 130 23.23 51.68 -13.86
CA PRO A 130 22.09 52.58 -13.69
C PRO A 130 22.31 53.59 -12.57
N LYS A 131 21.94 54.83 -12.82
CA LYS A 131 21.86 55.94 -11.90
C LYS A 131 20.67 55.84 -10.97
N PRO A 132 20.72 56.51 -9.77
CA PRO A 132 19.67 56.42 -8.75
C PRO A 132 18.51 57.38 -9.06
N ALA A 133 17.29 56.93 -8.77
CA ALA A 133 16.07 57.75 -8.80
C ALA A 133 15.79 58.35 -7.42
N LYS A 134 15.30 59.59 -7.46
CA LYS A 134 14.98 60.46 -6.32
C LYS A 134 13.68 60.05 -5.60
N PRO A 135 13.51 60.46 -4.33
CA PRO A 135 12.39 60.04 -3.48
C PRO A 135 11.16 60.94 -3.61
N VAL A 136 10.00 60.45 -3.30
CA VAL A 136 8.74 61.16 -3.11
C VAL A 136 8.26 60.91 -1.67
N PRO A 137 7.72 61.91 -0.96
CA PRO A 137 7.60 61.91 0.48
C PRO A 137 6.26 61.40 1.03
N GLY A 138 6.34 60.86 2.25
CA GLY A 138 5.38 61.05 3.31
C GLY A 138 4.25 60.06 3.42
N ASP A 139 4.28 59.23 4.46
CA ASP A 139 3.27 59.26 5.48
C ASP A 139 3.69 58.50 6.74
N VAL A 140 3.41 59.13 7.80
CA VAL A 140 3.50 58.98 9.24
C VAL A 140 3.67 57.58 9.83
N LEU A 141 4.74 57.43 10.63
CA LEU A 141 5.05 56.34 11.56
C LEU A 141 4.24 56.47 12.86
N VAL A 142 3.66 55.36 13.29
CA VAL A 142 3.30 55.16 14.70
C VAL A 142 4.23 54.11 15.28
N ALA A 143 4.91 54.48 16.36
CA ALA A 143 5.94 53.70 17.04
C ALA A 143 5.36 52.53 17.86
N GLY A 144 5.97 51.36 17.76
CA GLY A 144 5.84 50.24 18.68
C GLY A 144 7.08 50.11 19.58
N PRO A 145 7.01 49.45 20.73
CA PRO A 145 8.03 49.49 21.78
C PRO A 145 9.28 48.67 21.45
N PRO A 146 10.42 48.95 22.09
CA PRO A 146 11.74 48.50 21.67
C PRO A 146 12.10 47.10 22.11
N GLU A 147 12.76 46.40 21.19
CA GLU A 147 13.41 45.11 21.41
C GLU A 147 14.75 45.29 22.18
N PRO A 148 15.13 44.31 23.05
CA PRO A 148 16.41 44.40 23.76
C PRO A 148 17.58 43.95 22.90
N ALA A 149 18.69 44.67 22.99
CA ALA A 149 19.94 44.51 22.25
C ALA A 149 20.67 43.15 22.52
N PRO A 150 21.36 42.60 21.52
CA PRO A 150 22.16 41.40 21.70
C PRO A 150 23.51 41.70 22.36
N LYS A 151 23.86 40.87 23.34
CA LYS A 151 25.18 40.92 24.01
C LYS A 151 26.28 40.35 23.14
N ALA A 152 27.41 41.01 23.19
CA ALA A 152 28.62 40.76 22.42
C ALA A 152 29.25 39.39 22.58
N ALA A 153 29.77 38.88 21.47
CA ALA A 153 30.57 37.68 21.39
C ALA A 153 31.96 37.86 22.02
N ALA A 154 32.34 36.93 22.90
CA ALA A 154 33.70 36.78 23.40
C ALA A 154 34.47 35.82 22.52
N LYS A 155 35.71 36.20 22.17
CA LYS A 155 36.69 35.45 21.38
C LYS A 155 37.26 34.25 22.12
N PRO A 156 37.64 33.16 21.42
CA PRO A 156 38.22 32.01 22.07
C PRO A 156 39.73 32.18 22.35
N VAL A 157 40.10 31.80 23.56
CA VAL A 157 41.52 31.66 23.98
C VAL A 157 42.00 30.20 23.68
N LEU A 158 43.05 30.16 22.91
CA LEU A 158 43.80 28.97 22.58
C LEU A 158 44.47 28.40 23.81
N TRP A 159 44.25 27.14 24.17
CA TRP A 159 45.23 26.41 25.01
C TRP A 159 45.49 24.98 24.52
N ARG A 160 46.72 24.69 24.48
CA ARG A 160 47.47 23.55 23.96
C ARG A 160 47.14 22.21 24.61
N ARG A 161 47.21 21.19 23.80
CA ARG A 161 47.73 19.83 23.94
C ARG A 161 47.92 19.28 25.37
N LEU A 162 47.31 18.14 25.66
CA LEU A 162 47.98 17.02 26.37
C LEU A 162 47.28 15.69 26.04
N ARG A 163 48.13 14.72 25.70
CA ARG A 163 47.79 13.32 25.52
C ARG A 163 47.61 12.65 26.88
N ALA A 164 46.66 11.76 27.07
CA ALA A 164 46.69 10.64 28.03
C ALA A 164 45.53 9.70 27.67
N ARG A 165 45.82 8.56 27.18
CA ARG A 165 46.00 7.22 27.78
C ARG A 165 44.86 6.77 28.68
N ALA A 166 44.30 5.61 28.26
CA ALA A 166 43.47 4.64 28.92
C ALA A 166 43.37 4.68 30.44
N ALA A 167 42.18 4.63 30.98
CA ALA A 167 41.90 4.29 32.36
C ALA A 167 41.06 3.01 32.39
N VAL A 168 41.67 1.96 32.84
CA VAL A 168 41.10 0.70 33.31
C VAL A 168 40.36 0.97 34.59
N GLY A 169 39.07 0.60 34.66
CA GLY A 169 38.28 0.68 35.89
C GLY A 169 38.72 -0.42 36.89
N ALA A 170 39.10 0.01 38.08
CA ALA A 170 39.44 -0.86 39.18
C ALA A 170 38.17 -1.43 39.83
N VAL A 171 38.10 -2.75 39.89
CA VAL A 171 37.19 -3.50 40.75
C VAL A 171 37.78 -3.58 42.14
N VAL A 172 37.07 -3.10 43.16
CA VAL A 172 37.38 -3.31 44.55
C VAL A 172 36.99 -4.72 44.95
N VAL A 173 37.99 -5.56 45.26
CA VAL A 173 37.77 -6.91 45.85
C VAL A 173 37.89 -6.79 47.36
N LEU A 174 36.83 -7.08 48.07
CA LEU A 174 36.84 -7.37 49.50
C LEU A 174 37.17 -8.86 49.70
N VAL A 175 38.33 -9.14 50.25
CA VAL A 175 38.73 -10.49 50.66
C VAL A 175 38.21 -10.74 52.07
N ALA A 176 37.34 -11.72 52.24
CA ALA A 176 37.15 -12.42 53.51
C ALA A 176 37.36 -13.92 53.25
N GLY A 177 38.26 -14.49 54.01
CA GLY A 177 38.82 -15.79 53.75
C GLY A 177 37.87 -16.98 53.92
N GLY A 178 38.12 -18.05 53.22
CA GLY A 178 37.49 -19.36 53.39
C GLY A 178 37.93 -20.33 52.28
N THR A 179 38.76 -21.27 52.64
CA THR A 179 39.05 -22.58 52.04
C THR A 179 38.82 -22.80 50.53
N ILE A 180 39.97 -23.03 49.86
CA ILE A 180 40.05 -23.49 48.48
C ILE A 180 39.58 -24.97 48.43
N VAL A 181 38.41 -25.20 47.82
CA VAL A 181 38.03 -26.50 47.26
C VAL A 181 38.26 -26.37 45.74
N ALA A 182 39.28 -27.03 45.24
CA ALA A 182 39.49 -27.17 43.80
C ALA A 182 38.37 -28.04 43.22
N VAL A 183 37.34 -27.41 42.71
CA VAL A 183 36.37 -28.04 41.81
C VAL A 183 36.93 -27.84 40.39
N SER A 184 37.31 -28.95 39.77
CA SER A 184 37.60 -29.00 38.35
C SER A 184 36.37 -28.55 37.58
N GLN A 185 36.28 -27.25 37.20
CA GLN A 185 35.36 -26.79 36.21
C GLN A 185 35.76 -27.42 34.88
N ARG A 186 34.96 -28.39 34.42
CA ARG A 186 34.85 -28.65 33.03
C ARG A 186 34.32 -27.34 32.42
N ASP A 187 35.03 -26.84 31.41
CA ASP A 187 34.53 -25.78 30.53
C ASP A 187 33.26 -26.31 29.83
N GLU A 188 32.15 -26.22 30.51
CA GLU A 188 30.87 -26.21 29.78
C GLU A 188 30.83 -24.88 29.00
N ALA A 189 30.89 -25.00 27.68
CA ALA A 189 30.58 -23.89 26.80
C ALA A 189 29.26 -23.25 27.27
N PRO A 190 29.14 -21.92 27.32
CA PRO A 190 27.90 -21.27 27.72
C PRO A 190 26.77 -21.87 26.90
N ALA A 191 25.76 -22.43 27.59
CA ALA A 191 24.58 -22.97 26.94
C ALA A 191 24.02 -21.89 26.03
N GLU A 192 24.01 -22.16 24.72
CA GLU A 192 23.33 -21.26 23.76
C GLU A 192 21.90 -21.01 24.24
N PRO A 193 21.45 -19.77 24.27
CA PRO A 193 20.07 -19.49 24.67
C PRO A 193 19.12 -20.24 23.72
N ASP A 194 18.35 -21.15 24.27
CA ASP A 194 17.32 -21.89 23.55
C ASP A 194 16.22 -20.89 23.18
N ILE A 195 16.26 -20.34 21.96
CA ILE A 195 15.27 -19.38 21.48
C ILE A 195 14.00 -20.16 21.13
N GLN A 196 13.09 -20.23 22.05
CA GLN A 196 11.78 -20.84 21.87
C GLN A 196 10.78 -19.80 21.37
N GLY A 197 10.53 -19.78 20.07
CA GLY A 197 9.54 -18.91 19.43
C GLY A 197 10.12 -17.77 18.60
N PRO A 198 9.29 -17.03 17.86
CA PRO A 198 9.71 -15.91 17.06
C PRO A 198 10.16 -14.75 17.93
N VAL A 199 11.28 -14.15 17.56
CA VAL A 199 11.83 -12.93 18.16
C VAL A 199 11.64 -11.80 17.18
N ALA A 200 11.26 -10.64 17.68
CA ALA A 200 11.17 -9.45 16.85
C ALA A 200 12.54 -9.10 16.26
N ALA A 201 12.55 -8.82 14.98
CA ALA A 201 13.77 -8.64 14.21
C ALA A 201 14.25 -7.18 14.13
N ASP A 202 13.64 -6.26 14.85
CA ASP A 202 13.91 -4.82 14.77
C ASP A 202 15.32 -4.44 15.15
N GLU A 203 15.80 -5.03 16.22
CA GLU A 203 17.16 -4.81 16.70
C GLU A 203 18.20 -5.62 15.89
N MET A 204 17.76 -6.77 15.35
CA MET A 204 18.65 -7.67 14.62
C MET A 204 18.91 -7.21 13.19
N PHE A 205 17.85 -6.79 12.50
CA PHE A 205 17.95 -6.33 11.11
C PHE A 205 17.93 -4.80 11.06
N ALA A 206 19.06 -4.19 11.38
CA ALA A 206 19.22 -2.74 11.47
C ALA A 206 18.83 -2.02 10.17
N LEU A 207 18.18 -0.86 10.33
CA LEU A 207 17.86 0.05 9.24
C LEU A 207 19.11 0.69 8.63
N ASP A 208 18.96 1.37 7.48
CA ASP A 208 20.02 2.16 6.91
C ASP A 208 20.18 3.49 7.67
N PRO A 209 21.24 3.69 8.47
CA PRO A 209 21.41 4.92 9.25
C PRO A 209 21.68 6.14 8.37
N ALA A 210 22.07 5.93 7.11
CA ALA A 210 22.32 7.00 6.14
C ALA A 210 21.11 7.25 5.21
N ALA A 211 19.96 6.61 5.47
CA ALA A 211 18.78 6.81 4.65
C ALA A 211 18.20 8.20 4.84
N ALA A 212 17.92 8.89 3.74
CA ALA A 212 17.25 10.21 3.75
C ALA A 212 15.73 10.10 3.76
N THR A 213 15.17 8.91 3.52
CA THR A 213 13.72 8.63 3.43
C THR A 213 13.38 7.38 4.22
N ASP A 214 12.11 7.22 4.55
CA ASP A 214 11.61 5.97 5.16
C ASP A 214 11.45 4.82 4.14
N GLY A 215 11.48 5.13 2.83
CA GLY A 215 11.32 4.16 1.74
C GLY A 215 9.88 3.77 1.43
N LEU A 216 8.91 4.44 2.02
CA LEU A 216 7.49 4.24 1.78
C LEU A 216 6.88 5.44 1.06
N VAL A 217 5.77 5.19 0.40
CA VAL A 217 4.91 6.21 -0.20
C VAL A 217 3.62 6.24 0.61
N GLN A 218 3.31 7.40 1.17
CA GLN A 218 2.14 7.62 1.99
C GLN A 218 1.26 8.70 1.38
N ASP A 219 -0.05 8.51 1.40
CA ASP A 219 -1.04 9.49 0.93
C ASP A 219 -2.24 9.50 1.87
N LEU A 220 -2.65 10.66 2.33
CA LEU A 220 -3.95 10.85 2.97
C LEU A 220 -4.94 11.31 1.90
N THR A 221 -5.88 10.45 1.57
CA THR A 221 -6.84 10.65 0.47
C THR A 221 -8.07 11.42 0.87
N THR A 222 -8.41 11.41 2.17
CA THR A 222 -9.61 12.05 2.73
C THR A 222 -9.43 12.38 4.21
N ILE A 223 -10.22 13.36 4.68
CA ILE A 223 -10.32 13.71 6.10
C ILE A 223 -11.75 14.19 6.40
N THR A 224 -12.29 13.84 7.54
CA THR A 224 -13.60 14.30 8.03
C THR A 224 -13.61 14.39 9.55
N SER A 225 -14.62 15.07 10.09
CA SER A 225 -14.81 15.19 11.53
C SER A 225 -16.26 14.96 11.94
N THR A 226 -16.44 14.48 13.15
CA THR A 226 -17.72 14.42 13.87
C THR A 226 -17.49 14.84 15.31
N GLY A 227 -18.01 16.00 15.68
CA GLY A 227 -17.70 16.62 16.98
C GLY A 227 -16.20 16.91 17.10
N SER A 228 -15.57 16.43 18.18
CA SER A 228 -14.12 16.52 18.40
C SER A 228 -13.33 15.40 17.75
N THR A 229 -13.97 14.38 17.20
CA THR A 229 -13.27 13.27 16.55
C THR A 229 -13.00 13.61 15.09
N VAL A 230 -11.73 13.52 14.69
CA VAL A 230 -11.25 13.71 13.31
C VAL A 230 -10.65 12.40 12.82
N VAL A 231 -11.01 12.00 11.62
CA VAL A 231 -10.44 10.82 10.95
C VAL A 231 -9.85 11.24 9.61
N ALA A 232 -8.57 10.97 9.42
CA ALA A 232 -7.92 11.03 8.13
C ALA A 232 -7.65 9.61 7.64
N ALA A 233 -7.97 9.32 6.38
CA ALA A 233 -7.76 8.01 5.79
C ALA A 233 -6.93 8.12 4.51
N GLY A 234 -6.18 7.07 4.23
CA GLY A 234 -5.31 7.03 3.07
C GLY A 234 -4.61 5.69 2.92
N THR A 235 -3.45 5.72 2.31
CA THR A 235 -2.67 4.52 2.01
C THR A 235 -1.20 4.69 2.36
N GLU A 236 -0.55 3.55 2.54
CA GLU A 236 0.89 3.42 2.65
C GLU A 236 1.35 2.22 1.83
N GLY A 237 2.47 2.34 1.13
CA GLY A 237 3.04 1.24 0.36
C GLY A 237 4.46 1.54 -0.10
N ASP A 238 5.08 0.59 -0.79
CA ASP A 238 6.44 0.69 -1.32
C ASP A 238 6.52 1.39 -2.70
N GLY A 239 5.47 2.12 -3.07
CA GLY A 239 5.35 2.76 -4.38
C GLY A 239 5.00 1.80 -5.53
N THR A 240 4.81 0.52 -5.26
CA THR A 240 4.36 -0.45 -6.26
C THR A 240 2.83 -0.43 -6.33
N PRO A 241 2.23 -0.13 -7.49
CA PRO A 241 0.78 -0.08 -7.63
C PRO A 241 0.10 -1.40 -7.23
N GLY A 242 -1.00 -1.30 -6.50
CA GLY A 242 -1.77 -2.45 -6.02
C GLY A 242 -1.17 -3.13 -4.77
N ARG A 243 -0.19 -2.49 -4.12
CA ARG A 243 0.42 -2.97 -2.88
C ARG A 243 0.21 -2.03 -1.71
N GLU A 244 -0.54 -0.99 -1.94
CA GLU A 244 -0.89 -0.02 -0.91
C GLU A 244 -1.78 -0.67 0.15
N ARG A 245 -1.56 -0.30 1.40
CA ARG A 245 -2.40 -0.67 2.53
C ARG A 245 -3.24 0.51 2.97
N ALA A 246 -4.49 0.25 3.32
CA ALA A 246 -5.37 1.24 3.92
C ALA A 246 -4.85 1.64 5.30
N ARG A 247 -4.81 2.96 5.56
CA ARG A 247 -4.37 3.57 6.82
C ARG A 247 -5.41 4.56 7.30
N PHE A 248 -5.59 4.61 8.62
CA PHE A 248 -6.48 5.57 9.27
C PHE A 248 -5.74 6.22 10.43
N LEU A 249 -5.78 7.54 10.47
CA LEU A 249 -5.32 8.35 11.59
C LEU A 249 -6.54 8.92 12.29
N VAL A 250 -6.55 8.91 13.61
CA VAL A 250 -7.65 9.42 14.41
C VAL A 250 -7.16 10.40 15.46
N SER A 251 -7.87 11.50 15.60
CA SER A 251 -7.80 12.41 16.72
C SER A 251 -9.16 12.42 17.42
N THR A 252 -9.18 12.47 18.75
CA THR A 252 -10.41 12.58 19.55
C THR A 252 -10.51 13.92 20.29
N ASP A 253 -9.56 14.79 20.07
CA ASP A 253 -9.39 16.11 20.68
C ASP A 253 -9.29 17.24 19.66
N ALA A 254 -10.10 17.17 18.61
CA ALA A 254 -10.21 18.15 17.52
C ALA A 254 -8.92 18.38 16.71
N GLY A 255 -8.05 17.40 16.63
CA GLY A 255 -6.79 17.50 15.88
C GLY A 255 -5.58 17.86 16.76
N GLY A 256 -5.75 17.94 18.07
CA GLY A 256 -4.66 18.26 19.02
C GLY A 256 -3.65 17.13 19.12
N THR A 257 -4.13 15.89 19.24
CA THR A 257 -3.29 14.69 19.24
C THR A 257 -3.81 13.64 18.23
N TRP A 258 -2.89 12.92 17.63
CA TRP A 258 -3.23 11.92 16.61
C TRP A 258 -2.69 10.54 16.97
N LYS A 259 -3.41 9.52 16.54
CA LYS A 259 -3.03 8.11 16.71
C LYS A 259 -3.30 7.35 15.43
N LEU A 260 -2.48 6.35 15.17
CA LEU A 260 -2.74 5.35 14.14
C LEU A 260 -3.86 4.42 14.62
N ALA A 261 -4.89 4.23 13.81
CA ALA A 261 -5.96 3.30 14.06
C ALA A 261 -5.58 1.88 13.60
N GLN A 262 -6.14 0.87 14.27
CA GLN A 262 -5.98 -0.52 13.86
C GLN A 262 -6.96 -0.86 12.73
N VAL A 263 -6.50 -1.65 11.75
CA VAL A 263 -7.33 -2.15 10.66
C VAL A 263 -7.23 -3.67 10.60
N ARG A 264 -8.37 -4.36 10.65
CA ARG A 264 -8.47 -5.83 10.58
C ARG A 264 -9.58 -6.26 9.64
N THR A 265 -9.52 -7.48 9.16
CA THR A 265 -10.67 -8.14 8.52
C THR A 265 -11.67 -8.62 9.58
N GLN A 266 -12.80 -9.16 9.16
CA GLN A 266 -13.83 -9.65 10.08
C GLN A 266 -13.39 -10.86 10.93
N ASP A 267 -12.45 -11.65 10.43
CA ASP A 267 -11.83 -12.78 11.11
C ASP A 267 -10.59 -12.41 11.93
N GLY A 268 -10.30 -11.11 12.05
CA GLY A 268 -9.15 -10.59 12.80
C GLY A 268 -7.83 -10.62 12.05
N SER A 269 -7.79 -11.14 10.82
CA SER A 269 -6.57 -11.20 10.02
C SER A 269 -6.19 -9.84 9.44
N THR A 270 -4.95 -9.74 8.93
CA THR A 270 -4.45 -8.56 8.23
C THR A 270 -5.22 -8.32 6.92
N PRO A 271 -5.70 -7.09 6.67
CA PRO A 271 -6.38 -6.76 5.44
C PRO A 271 -5.52 -6.96 4.19
N PRO A 272 -6.12 -7.31 3.05
CA PRO A 272 -5.40 -7.42 1.79
C PRO A 272 -4.82 -6.07 1.35
N VAL A 273 -3.75 -6.11 0.56
CA VAL A 273 -3.17 -4.94 -0.10
C VAL A 273 -3.94 -4.55 -1.36
N GLY A 274 -3.65 -3.37 -1.90
CA GLY A 274 -4.28 -2.86 -3.12
C GLY A 274 -5.66 -2.29 -2.86
N GLU A 275 -5.93 -1.84 -1.65
CA GLU A 275 -7.19 -1.22 -1.26
C GLU A 275 -6.95 0.21 -0.77
N THR A 276 -7.64 1.17 -1.39
CA THR A 276 -7.49 2.60 -1.11
C THR A 276 -8.79 3.18 -0.58
N PRO A 277 -8.90 3.57 0.71
CA PRO A 277 -10.01 4.36 1.20
C PRO A 277 -9.93 5.77 0.60
N HIS A 278 -11.05 6.32 0.16
CA HIS A 278 -11.09 7.66 -0.42
C HIS A 278 -12.27 8.50 0.07
N LEU A 279 -13.18 7.91 0.84
CA LEU A 279 -14.29 8.57 1.49
C LEU A 279 -14.38 8.07 2.92
N VAL A 280 -14.67 8.97 3.85
CA VAL A 280 -14.92 8.63 5.25
C VAL A 280 -15.96 9.60 5.83
N THR A 281 -16.88 9.07 6.62
CA THR A 281 -17.85 9.85 7.38
C THR A 281 -18.17 9.15 8.70
N GLY A 282 -18.63 9.89 9.69
CA GLY A 282 -19.02 9.36 10.98
C GLY A 282 -20.27 10.00 11.53
N TRP A 283 -21.02 9.26 12.34
CA TRP A 283 -22.20 9.70 13.05
C TRP A 283 -22.38 8.93 14.34
N SER A 284 -22.50 9.65 15.45
CA SER A 284 -22.84 9.09 16.77
C SER A 284 -22.02 7.84 17.17
N GLY A 285 -20.71 7.86 16.94
CA GLY A 285 -19.83 6.73 17.23
C GLY A 285 -19.71 5.69 16.11
N HIS A 286 -20.57 5.75 15.09
CA HIS A 286 -20.47 4.87 13.92
C HIS A 286 -19.71 5.55 12.80
N TRP A 287 -18.73 4.88 12.26
CA TRP A 287 -17.86 5.38 11.19
C TRP A 287 -17.88 4.42 10.01
N VAL A 288 -17.92 4.99 8.82
CA VAL A 288 -17.87 4.28 7.56
C VAL A 288 -16.83 4.91 6.65
N ALA A 289 -16.00 4.09 6.07
CA ALA A 289 -15.13 4.47 4.97
C ALA A 289 -15.45 3.61 3.75
N LEU A 290 -15.44 4.24 2.58
CA LEU A 290 -15.56 3.57 1.29
C LEU A 290 -14.28 3.78 0.50
N GLY A 291 -13.91 2.76 -0.25
CA GLY A 291 -12.71 2.77 -1.05
C GLY A 291 -12.82 1.87 -2.27
N ARG A 292 -11.67 1.65 -2.91
CA ARG A 292 -11.56 0.79 -4.08
C ARG A 292 -10.41 -0.17 -3.95
N THR A 293 -10.61 -1.36 -4.48
CA THR A 293 -9.52 -2.31 -4.74
C THR A 293 -8.74 -1.87 -5.97
N SER A 294 -7.53 -2.39 -6.16
CA SER A 294 -6.75 -2.21 -7.39
C SER A 294 -7.50 -2.66 -8.66
N GLY A 295 -8.42 -3.61 -8.53
CA GLY A 295 -9.33 -4.03 -9.61
C GLY A 295 -10.54 -3.12 -9.83
N GLY A 296 -10.67 -2.02 -9.06
CA GLY A 296 -11.75 -1.03 -9.19
C GLY A 296 -13.05 -1.37 -8.45
N ALA A 297 -13.14 -2.52 -7.77
CA ALA A 297 -14.31 -2.88 -6.97
C ALA A 297 -14.39 -2.02 -5.69
N THR A 298 -15.61 -1.71 -5.26
CA THR A 298 -15.83 -1.00 -3.99
C THR A 298 -15.50 -1.91 -2.80
N VAL A 299 -14.86 -1.35 -1.81
CA VAL A 299 -14.55 -1.97 -0.52
C VAL A 299 -14.95 -1.02 0.60
N GLN A 300 -15.27 -1.56 1.77
CA GLN A 300 -15.70 -0.75 2.92
C GLN A 300 -14.95 -1.13 4.19
N TRP A 301 -14.85 -0.15 5.07
CA TRP A 301 -14.39 -0.31 6.45
C TRP A 301 -15.42 0.33 7.39
N THR A 302 -15.68 -0.32 8.51
CA THR A 302 -16.57 0.19 9.53
C THR A 302 -15.87 0.24 10.88
N SER A 303 -16.20 1.22 11.69
CA SER A 303 -15.67 1.38 13.05
C SER A 303 -16.74 1.96 13.96
N GLU A 304 -16.72 1.56 15.24
CA GLU A 304 -17.60 2.09 16.30
C GLU A 304 -16.92 3.12 17.18
N ASN A 305 -15.62 3.36 16.97
CA ASN A 305 -14.82 4.24 17.83
C ASN A 305 -13.76 5.04 17.07
N ALA A 306 -13.71 4.94 15.74
CA ALA A 306 -12.68 5.48 14.86
C ALA A 306 -11.25 4.95 15.12
N LYS A 307 -11.02 4.17 16.18
CA LYS A 307 -9.70 3.66 16.57
C LYS A 307 -9.43 2.25 16.06
N THR A 308 -10.50 1.49 15.84
CA THR A 308 -10.44 0.12 15.32
C THR A 308 -11.38 -0.03 14.14
N TRP A 309 -10.84 -0.38 13.00
CA TRP A 309 -11.58 -0.49 11.74
C TRP A 309 -11.66 -1.94 11.28
N THR A 310 -12.85 -2.37 10.92
CA THR A 310 -13.09 -3.69 10.33
C THR A 310 -13.29 -3.57 8.84
N ARG A 311 -12.39 -4.16 8.06
CA ARG A 311 -12.53 -4.26 6.61
C ARG A 311 -13.61 -5.29 6.27
N ARG A 312 -14.52 -4.90 5.35
CA ARG A 312 -15.64 -5.72 4.88
C ARG A 312 -15.73 -5.70 3.36
N PRO A 313 -16.19 -6.77 2.72
CA PRO A 313 -16.62 -6.67 1.33
C PRO A 313 -17.78 -5.67 1.24
N ALA A 314 -17.89 -4.95 0.13
CA ALA A 314 -18.92 -3.93 -0.05
C ALA A 314 -20.36 -4.51 -0.21
N GLY A 315 -20.47 -5.82 -0.33
CA GLY A 315 -21.76 -6.52 -0.47
C GLY A 315 -22.44 -6.30 -1.84
N ALA A 316 -23.65 -6.80 -1.97
CA ALA A 316 -24.41 -6.78 -3.22
C ALA A 316 -24.93 -5.37 -3.62
N GLY A 317 -24.84 -4.40 -2.72
CA GLY A 317 -25.28 -3.02 -3.00
C GLY A 317 -24.43 -2.28 -4.04
N PHE A 318 -23.21 -2.72 -4.28
CA PHE A 318 -22.28 -2.08 -5.21
C PHE A 318 -21.96 -3.01 -6.39
N ALA A 319 -22.20 -2.52 -7.60
CA ALA A 319 -21.80 -3.22 -8.81
C ALA A 319 -20.32 -2.93 -9.16
N PRO A 320 -19.61 -3.81 -9.87
CA PRO A 320 -18.20 -3.60 -10.24
C PRO A 320 -17.93 -2.32 -11.04
N SER A 321 -18.96 -1.81 -11.75
CA SER A 321 -18.87 -0.56 -12.53
C SER A 321 -19.21 0.70 -11.74
N ASP A 322 -19.54 0.58 -10.46
CA ASP A 322 -19.96 1.69 -9.64
C ASP A 322 -18.76 2.55 -9.21
N GLN A 323 -18.97 3.86 -9.25
CA GLN A 323 -18.01 4.85 -8.79
C GLN A 323 -18.69 5.70 -7.73
N VAL A 324 -18.35 5.46 -6.48
CA VAL A 324 -18.79 6.30 -5.36
C VAL A 324 -17.89 7.52 -5.32
N ASN A 325 -18.49 8.72 -5.36
CA ASN A 325 -17.75 9.98 -5.45
C ASN A 325 -17.80 10.79 -4.15
N ASP A 326 -18.88 10.61 -3.37
CA ASP A 326 -19.01 11.29 -2.08
C ASP A 326 -19.92 10.51 -1.12
N LEU A 327 -19.76 10.75 0.19
CA LEU A 327 -20.39 10.02 1.28
C LEU A 327 -20.68 10.95 2.45
N ILE A 328 -21.92 10.91 2.96
CA ILE A 328 -22.37 11.71 4.10
C ILE A 328 -23.26 10.89 5.04
N HIS A 329 -23.36 11.29 6.29
CA HIS A 329 -24.38 10.79 7.20
C HIS A 329 -25.62 11.69 7.22
N THR A 330 -26.76 11.09 7.57
CA THR A 330 -28.07 11.75 7.80
C THR A 330 -28.64 11.22 9.11
N ASP A 331 -29.75 11.77 9.58
CA ASP A 331 -30.45 11.22 10.76
C ASP A 331 -30.96 9.78 10.55
N GLN A 332 -31.02 9.30 9.32
CA GLN A 332 -31.46 7.95 8.97
C GLN A 332 -30.33 6.99 8.59
N GLY A 333 -29.08 7.37 8.81
CA GLY A 333 -27.91 6.58 8.45
C GLY A 333 -27.03 7.29 7.42
N PHE A 334 -26.55 6.56 6.42
CA PHE A 334 -25.54 7.02 5.47
C PHE A 334 -26.09 7.11 4.05
N VAL A 335 -25.65 8.12 3.31
CA VAL A 335 -25.97 8.32 1.90
C VAL A 335 -24.67 8.48 1.11
N ALA A 336 -24.52 7.67 0.08
CA ALA A 336 -23.42 7.79 -0.88
C ALA A 336 -23.98 8.17 -2.26
N VAL A 337 -23.19 8.93 -3.02
CA VAL A 337 -23.56 9.37 -4.36
C VAL A 337 -22.44 9.11 -5.34
N GLY A 338 -22.80 8.90 -6.63
CA GLY A 338 -21.80 8.66 -7.64
C GLY A 338 -22.39 8.37 -9.01
N GLY A 339 -21.79 7.41 -9.71
CA GLY A 339 -22.25 7.01 -11.04
C GLY A 339 -21.86 5.60 -11.42
N SER A 340 -22.56 5.05 -12.38
CA SER A 340 -22.30 3.74 -12.98
C SER A 340 -22.60 3.80 -14.47
N LYS A 341 -21.64 3.40 -15.31
CA LYS A 341 -21.82 3.36 -16.78
C LYS A 341 -22.41 4.64 -17.39
N GLY A 342 -22.00 5.81 -16.84
CA GLY A 342 -22.47 7.14 -17.31
C GLY A 342 -23.88 7.52 -16.87
N ARG A 343 -24.40 6.92 -15.81
CA ARG A 343 -25.65 7.26 -15.13
C ARG A 343 -25.37 7.52 -13.65
N ALA A 344 -26.08 8.48 -13.07
CA ALA A 344 -26.01 8.73 -11.64
C ALA A 344 -26.62 7.57 -10.85
N VAL A 345 -26.00 7.24 -9.75
CA VAL A 345 -26.44 6.24 -8.78
C VAL A 345 -26.29 6.82 -7.39
N THR A 346 -27.24 6.50 -6.52
CA THR A 346 -27.16 6.79 -5.09
C THR A 346 -27.29 5.50 -4.28
N TRP A 347 -26.75 5.51 -3.09
CA TRP A 347 -26.82 4.39 -2.15
C TRP A 347 -27.23 4.92 -0.79
N SER A 348 -28.04 4.19 -0.07
CA SER A 348 -28.40 4.46 1.32
C SER A 348 -28.13 3.27 2.20
N SER A 349 -27.77 3.52 3.46
CA SER A 349 -27.50 2.50 4.46
C SER A 349 -27.92 3.01 5.84
N GLY A 350 -28.65 2.20 6.62
CA GLY A 350 -28.98 2.56 7.99
C GLY A 350 -27.84 2.26 8.98
N ASP A 351 -26.99 1.31 8.64
CA ASP A 351 -25.95 0.76 9.52
C ASP A 351 -24.52 0.94 9.01
N GLY A 352 -24.33 1.48 7.82
CA GLY A 352 -23.05 1.58 7.15
C GLY A 352 -22.45 0.25 6.71
N ARG A 353 -23.17 -0.86 6.85
CA ARG A 353 -22.73 -2.23 6.51
C ARG A 353 -23.49 -2.77 5.30
N THR A 354 -24.79 -2.55 5.32
CA THR A 354 -25.69 -3.01 4.25
C THR A 354 -26.17 -1.81 3.43
N TRP A 355 -25.96 -1.86 2.12
CA TRP A 355 -26.24 -0.76 1.22
C TRP A 355 -27.39 -1.08 0.25
N GLN A 356 -28.32 -0.16 0.14
CA GLN A 356 -29.38 -0.19 -0.85
C GLN A 356 -29.04 0.76 -1.99
N ARG A 357 -28.95 0.23 -3.19
CA ARG A 357 -28.67 0.99 -4.41
C ARG A 357 -29.97 1.55 -4.98
N VAL A 358 -29.94 2.82 -5.34
CA VAL A 358 -31.05 3.49 -6.01
C VAL A 358 -30.60 3.95 -7.39
N ASP A 359 -31.14 3.32 -8.42
CA ASP A 359 -31.02 3.71 -9.83
C ASP A 359 -32.24 4.53 -10.22
N GLY A 360 -32.08 5.71 -10.79
CA GLY A 360 -33.31 6.39 -11.22
C GLY A 360 -33.23 7.87 -11.48
N LEU A 361 -32.08 8.50 -11.33
CA LEU A 361 -31.92 9.90 -11.74
C LEU A 361 -31.80 9.99 -13.26
N GLN A 362 -32.95 10.06 -13.94
CA GLN A 362 -33.00 10.08 -15.40
C GLN A 362 -32.30 11.30 -16.00
N GLY A 363 -31.45 11.05 -17.00
CA GLY A 363 -30.68 12.10 -17.69
C GLY A 363 -29.51 12.66 -16.90
N VAL A 364 -29.25 12.19 -15.65
CA VAL A 364 -28.10 12.55 -14.83
C VAL A 364 -26.96 11.60 -15.14
N ILE A 365 -25.78 12.17 -15.42
CA ILE A 365 -24.59 11.41 -15.82
C ILE A 365 -23.84 10.86 -14.60
N GLY A 366 -23.77 11.67 -13.55
CA GLY A 366 -23.11 11.32 -12.29
C GLY A 366 -23.32 12.43 -11.24
N LEU A 367 -23.19 12.04 -9.98
CA LEU A 367 -23.18 12.92 -8.82
C LEU A 367 -21.77 13.00 -8.25
N ASP A 368 -21.33 14.20 -7.87
CA ASP A 368 -19.94 14.48 -7.49
C ASP A 368 -19.80 14.85 -6.00
N HIS A 369 -20.82 15.54 -5.42
CA HIS A 369 -20.81 16.02 -4.03
C HIS A 369 -22.19 15.84 -3.40
N VAL A 370 -22.17 15.60 -2.09
CA VAL A 370 -23.41 15.47 -1.28
C VAL A 370 -23.24 16.21 0.05
N ALA A 371 -24.33 16.81 0.53
CA ALA A 371 -24.40 17.39 1.88
C ALA A 371 -25.78 17.16 2.47
N ALA A 372 -25.87 16.97 3.79
CA ALA A 372 -27.13 16.68 4.47
C ALA A 372 -27.31 17.58 5.70
N ALA A 373 -28.52 18.11 5.86
CA ALA A 373 -29.00 18.78 7.06
C ALA A 373 -30.24 18.05 7.56
N GLY A 374 -30.07 17.20 8.58
CA GLY A 374 -31.10 16.24 8.98
C GLY A 374 -31.43 15.30 7.82
N ASN A 375 -32.73 15.17 7.51
CA ASN A 375 -33.21 14.32 6.40
C ASN A 375 -33.20 15.03 5.03
N VAL A 376 -32.85 16.31 4.99
CA VAL A 376 -32.70 17.02 3.71
C VAL A 376 -31.30 16.81 3.18
N VAL A 377 -31.23 16.20 1.99
CA VAL A 377 -29.96 15.91 1.32
C VAL A 377 -29.90 16.67 0.00
N LEU A 378 -28.76 17.32 -0.26
CA LEU A 378 -28.46 17.93 -1.55
C LEU A 378 -27.35 17.16 -2.24
N ALA A 379 -27.49 16.90 -3.52
CA ALA A 379 -26.46 16.31 -4.36
C ALA A 379 -26.18 17.18 -5.58
N HIS A 380 -24.90 17.48 -5.82
CA HIS A 380 -24.42 18.15 -7.02
C HIS A 380 -23.85 17.13 -7.99
N GLY A 381 -24.03 17.39 -9.28
CA GLY A 381 -23.45 16.53 -10.32
C GLY A 381 -23.64 17.10 -11.70
N THR A 382 -23.54 16.24 -12.70
CA THR A 382 -23.65 16.61 -14.11
C THR A 382 -24.78 15.88 -14.81
N TYR A 383 -25.46 16.60 -15.73
CA TYR A 383 -26.51 16.02 -16.57
C TYR A 383 -26.32 16.37 -18.03
N ALA A 384 -26.95 15.58 -18.90
CA ALA A 384 -26.94 15.80 -20.33
C ALA A 384 -28.00 16.84 -20.75
N ARG A 385 -27.57 17.96 -21.34
CA ARG A 385 -28.49 19.02 -21.81
C ARG A 385 -28.35 19.22 -23.32
N LYS A 386 -29.47 19.21 -24.03
CA LYS A 386 -29.53 19.58 -25.45
C LYS A 386 -29.50 21.11 -25.59
N VAL A 387 -28.54 21.63 -26.34
CA VAL A 387 -28.35 23.06 -26.64
C VAL A 387 -28.43 23.24 -28.14
N THR A 388 -29.36 24.06 -28.61
CA THR A 388 -29.48 24.42 -30.01
C THR A 388 -28.84 25.78 -30.25
N ALA A 389 -27.82 25.81 -31.08
CA ALA A 389 -27.13 27.03 -31.49
C ALA A 389 -27.33 27.25 -33.01
N LYS A 390 -27.44 28.50 -33.42
CA LYS A 390 -27.41 28.88 -34.85
C LYS A 390 -25.94 28.87 -35.34
N LYS A 391 -25.66 28.07 -36.37
CA LYS A 391 -24.40 28.12 -37.12
C LYS A 391 -24.69 28.60 -38.51
N GLY A 392 -24.55 29.91 -38.75
CA GLY A 392 -25.08 30.57 -39.95
C GLY A 392 -26.63 30.46 -40.02
N LYS A 393 -27.17 30.04 -41.14
CA LYS A 393 -28.61 29.84 -41.36
C LYS A 393 -29.15 28.51 -40.79
N LYS A 394 -28.25 27.60 -40.33
CA LYS A 394 -28.69 26.27 -39.82
C LYS A 394 -28.74 26.26 -38.27
N LYS A 395 -29.80 25.66 -37.71
CA LYS A 395 -29.87 25.30 -36.28
C LYS A 395 -29.14 23.98 -36.06
N VAL A 396 -28.13 23.97 -35.18
CA VAL A 396 -27.41 22.77 -34.80
C VAL A 396 -27.69 22.48 -33.33
N THR A 397 -28.27 21.31 -33.05
CA THR A 397 -28.52 20.83 -31.70
C THR A 397 -27.35 19.92 -31.30
N ARG A 398 -26.74 20.19 -30.17
CA ARG A 398 -25.73 19.34 -29.56
C ARG A 398 -26.04 19.06 -28.11
N THR A 399 -25.67 17.87 -27.63
CA THR A 399 -25.69 17.53 -26.20
C THR A 399 -24.44 18.08 -25.53
N VAL A 400 -24.63 18.79 -24.44
CA VAL A 400 -23.53 19.31 -23.59
C VAL A 400 -23.73 18.82 -22.17
N ARG A 401 -22.63 18.68 -21.42
CA ARG A 401 -22.69 18.46 -19.98
C ARG A 401 -22.99 19.78 -19.28
N ALA A 402 -23.85 19.75 -18.29
CA ALA A 402 -24.25 20.92 -17.51
C ALA A 402 -24.30 20.55 -16.03
N ASP A 403 -23.96 21.52 -15.17
CA ASP A 403 -24.10 21.38 -13.71
C ASP A 403 -25.58 21.24 -13.35
N GLY A 404 -25.86 20.33 -12.42
CA GLY A 404 -27.17 20.09 -11.83
C GLY A 404 -27.11 20.01 -10.31
N LEU A 405 -28.24 20.27 -9.69
CA LEU A 405 -28.40 20.13 -8.25
C LEU A 405 -29.71 19.41 -7.99
N TRP A 406 -29.71 18.42 -7.12
CA TRP A 406 -30.84 17.60 -6.73
C TRP A 406 -31.00 17.63 -5.24
N ARG A 407 -32.28 17.58 -4.81
CA ARG A 407 -32.67 17.61 -3.40
C ARG A 407 -33.52 16.39 -3.08
N SER A 408 -33.23 15.77 -1.97
CA SER A 408 -34.01 14.75 -1.31
C SER A 408 -34.52 15.26 0.03
N VAL A 409 -35.66 14.77 0.50
CA VAL A 409 -36.24 15.05 1.82
C VAL A 409 -36.48 13.78 2.64
N ASP A 410 -36.11 12.66 2.10
CA ASP A 410 -36.35 11.32 2.63
C ASP A 410 -35.01 10.54 2.84
N GLY A 411 -33.94 11.26 3.16
CA GLY A 411 -32.63 10.65 3.40
C GLY A 411 -31.98 10.05 2.14
N GLY A 412 -32.22 10.66 0.97
CA GLY A 412 -31.55 10.23 -0.29
C GLY A 412 -32.26 9.13 -1.06
N ARG A 413 -33.51 8.78 -0.70
CA ARG A 413 -34.29 7.74 -1.40
C ARG A 413 -34.95 8.26 -2.68
N THR A 414 -35.51 9.48 -2.63
CA THR A 414 -36.07 10.13 -3.80
C THR A 414 -35.47 11.51 -4.03
N TRP A 415 -35.36 11.91 -5.29
CA TRP A 415 -34.62 13.11 -5.67
C TRP A 415 -35.41 13.98 -6.63
N THR A 416 -35.45 15.30 -6.37
CA THR A 416 -36.04 16.32 -7.22
C THR A 416 -34.98 17.31 -7.68
N ALA A 417 -35.00 17.70 -8.96
CA ALA A 417 -34.07 18.70 -9.48
C ALA A 417 -34.36 20.08 -8.91
N VAL A 418 -33.37 20.80 -8.47
CA VAL A 418 -33.45 22.17 -7.99
C VAL A 418 -32.53 23.10 -8.77
N LYS A 419 -32.73 24.41 -8.65
CA LYS A 419 -31.95 25.40 -9.41
C LYS A 419 -30.51 25.46 -8.85
N VAL A 420 -29.54 25.38 -9.75
CA VAL A 420 -28.14 25.64 -9.41
C VAL A 420 -27.97 27.11 -9.00
N PRO A 421 -27.24 27.43 -7.90
CA PRO A 421 -27.00 28.78 -7.44
C PRO A 421 -26.44 29.70 -8.53
N GLN A 422 -27.04 30.83 -8.75
CA GLN A 422 -26.69 31.81 -9.78
C GLN A 422 -26.68 33.23 -9.20
N ALA A 423 -25.82 34.08 -9.73
CA ALA A 423 -25.78 35.52 -9.50
C ALA A 423 -25.45 36.22 -10.82
N GLN A 424 -25.40 37.54 -10.84
CA GLN A 424 -24.93 38.27 -12.02
C GLN A 424 -23.48 37.93 -12.33
N GLY A 425 -23.21 37.54 -13.57
CA GLY A 425 -21.87 37.19 -14.04
C GLY A 425 -21.80 35.83 -14.70
N SER A 426 -20.58 35.40 -14.97
CA SER A 426 -20.24 34.08 -15.49
C SER A 426 -19.54 33.28 -14.40
N TYR A 427 -20.04 32.10 -14.11
CA TYR A 427 -19.54 31.22 -13.06
C TYR A 427 -19.12 29.87 -13.63
N GLY A 428 -18.07 29.29 -13.04
CA GLY A 428 -17.64 27.92 -13.27
C GLY A 428 -18.55 26.91 -12.56
N ALA A 429 -18.14 25.64 -12.55
CA ALA A 429 -18.80 24.56 -11.80
C ALA A 429 -18.82 24.85 -10.29
N MET A 430 -19.75 24.22 -9.59
CA MET A 430 -19.73 24.16 -8.13
C MET A 430 -18.49 23.39 -7.68
N LYS A 431 -17.95 23.76 -6.51
CA LYS A 431 -16.68 23.21 -6.01
C LYS A 431 -16.82 22.48 -4.66
N GLY A 432 -18.00 22.05 -4.33
CA GLY A 432 -18.37 21.34 -3.12
C GLY A 432 -19.73 21.79 -2.58
N LEU A 433 -20.23 21.01 -1.68
CA LEU A 433 -21.42 21.27 -0.86
C LEU A 433 -21.01 21.10 0.61
N ALA A 434 -21.57 21.94 1.47
CA ALA A 434 -21.36 21.87 2.92
C ALA A 434 -22.64 22.28 3.66
N VAL A 435 -22.72 21.94 4.94
CA VAL A 435 -23.75 22.40 5.86
C VAL A 435 -23.09 23.23 6.94
N ILE A 436 -23.63 24.42 7.17
CA ILE A 436 -23.14 25.38 8.16
C ILE A 436 -24.12 25.53 9.31
N GLY A 437 -23.75 26.33 10.32
CA GLY A 437 -24.56 26.56 11.50
C GLY A 437 -26.03 26.84 11.19
N GLY A 438 -26.94 26.29 11.98
CA GLY A 438 -28.39 26.35 11.77
C GLY A 438 -28.93 25.47 10.64
N GLY A 439 -28.15 24.47 10.15
CA GLY A 439 -28.59 23.53 9.12
C GLY A 439 -28.68 24.13 7.71
N SER A 440 -28.05 25.28 7.47
CA SER A 440 -28.06 25.94 6.16
C SER A 440 -27.04 25.31 5.22
N PHE A 441 -27.40 25.13 3.95
CA PHE A 441 -26.49 24.65 2.92
C PHE A 441 -25.60 25.76 2.38
N ALA A 442 -24.39 25.41 2.04
CA ALA A 442 -23.39 26.31 1.45
C ALA A 442 -22.70 25.65 0.26
N THR A 443 -22.35 26.46 -0.74
CA THR A 443 -21.51 26.03 -1.88
C THR A 443 -20.72 27.19 -2.43
N VAL A 444 -19.58 26.90 -3.04
CA VAL A 444 -18.72 27.89 -3.68
C VAL A 444 -18.65 27.70 -5.19
N ARG A 445 -18.57 28.82 -5.90
CA ARG A 445 -18.32 28.85 -7.36
C ARG A 445 -17.23 29.87 -7.67
N GLU A 446 -16.48 29.64 -8.72
CA GLU A 446 -15.50 30.58 -9.23
C GLU A 446 -16.15 31.54 -10.23
N GLY A 447 -16.15 32.82 -9.92
CA GLY A 447 -16.66 33.88 -10.78
C GLY A 447 -15.59 34.54 -11.65
N ARG A 448 -16.00 35.03 -12.81
CA ARG A 448 -15.16 35.84 -13.71
C ARG A 448 -15.79 37.20 -13.93
N ARG A 449 -14.97 38.25 -13.80
CA ARG A 449 -15.36 39.63 -14.16
C ARG A 449 -14.35 40.19 -15.17
N THR A 450 -14.84 40.57 -16.34
CA THR A 450 -14.02 41.23 -17.34
C THR A 450 -14.32 42.70 -17.36
N THR A 451 -13.33 43.55 -17.11
CA THR A 451 -13.42 45.01 -17.16
C THR A 451 -12.52 45.55 -18.27
N GLY A 452 -12.80 46.79 -18.73
CA GLY A 452 -12.05 47.44 -19.79
C GLY A 452 -12.59 47.20 -21.20
N ARG A 453 -12.14 48.03 -22.14
CA ARG A 453 -12.55 48.01 -23.57
C ARG A 453 -11.45 47.39 -24.44
N LYS A 454 -11.82 46.54 -25.37
CA LYS A 454 -10.95 45.94 -26.43
C LYS A 454 -9.54 45.55 -25.93
N LYS A 455 -8.51 46.33 -26.27
CA LYS A 455 -7.09 46.07 -25.94
C LYS A 455 -6.72 46.17 -24.46
N HIS A 456 -7.57 46.77 -23.62
CA HIS A 456 -7.37 46.94 -22.20
C HIS A 456 -8.32 46.08 -21.35
N ARG A 457 -8.75 44.94 -21.86
CA ARG A 457 -9.58 43.97 -21.13
C ARG A 457 -8.76 43.29 -20.03
N LYS A 458 -9.16 43.51 -18.79
CA LYS A 458 -8.62 42.80 -17.61
C LYS A 458 -9.69 41.84 -17.09
N THR A 459 -9.35 40.56 -17.00
CA THR A 459 -10.24 39.53 -16.41
C THR A 459 -9.74 39.20 -15.01
N SER A 460 -10.57 39.44 -14.02
CA SER A 460 -10.35 39.00 -12.64
C SER A 460 -11.21 37.78 -12.35
N ARG A 461 -10.68 36.87 -11.56
CA ARG A 461 -11.39 35.70 -11.00
C ARG A 461 -11.54 35.91 -9.51
N PHE A 462 -12.61 35.40 -8.92
CA PHE A 462 -12.92 35.53 -7.50
C PHE A 462 -13.83 34.35 -7.09
N GLY A 463 -13.79 33.98 -5.80
CA GLY A 463 -14.71 33.02 -5.22
C GLY A 463 -16.02 33.70 -4.82
N VAL A 464 -17.13 32.97 -4.94
CA VAL A 464 -18.44 33.38 -4.47
C VAL A 464 -19.04 32.27 -3.64
N LEU A 465 -19.41 32.57 -2.42
CA LEU A 465 -20.17 31.71 -1.54
C LEU A 465 -21.66 31.97 -1.75
N PHE A 466 -22.41 30.91 -1.95
CA PHE A 466 -23.86 30.88 -1.94
C PHE A 466 -24.34 30.10 -0.72
N THR A 467 -25.39 30.57 -0.09
CA THR A 467 -26.05 29.90 1.04
C THR A 467 -27.54 29.71 0.79
N SER A 468 -28.13 28.70 1.41
CA SER A 468 -29.54 28.37 1.32
C SER A 468 -30.01 27.70 2.61
N ALA A 469 -31.09 28.17 3.21
CA ALA A 469 -31.70 27.53 4.37
C ALA A 469 -32.48 26.25 4.03
N ASP A 470 -32.98 26.13 2.81
CA ASP A 470 -33.89 25.05 2.37
C ASP A 470 -33.33 24.19 1.22
N GLY A 471 -32.12 24.51 0.73
CA GLY A 471 -31.51 23.88 -0.43
C GLY A 471 -32.18 24.20 -1.78
N GLN A 472 -33.15 25.09 -1.80
CA GLN A 472 -33.89 25.49 -3.02
C GLN A 472 -33.67 26.95 -3.39
N LYS A 473 -33.76 27.84 -2.40
CA LYS A 473 -33.59 29.28 -2.56
C LYS A 473 -32.19 29.68 -2.16
N TRP A 474 -31.39 30.11 -3.13
CA TRP A 474 -29.99 30.44 -2.93
C TRP A 474 -29.76 31.95 -2.96
N GLN A 475 -28.94 32.44 -2.07
CA GLN A 475 -28.48 33.83 -2.02
C GLN A 475 -26.94 33.90 -2.03
N VAL A 476 -26.40 35.01 -2.52
CA VAL A 476 -24.97 35.30 -2.42
C VAL A 476 -24.70 35.74 -0.99
N ALA A 477 -23.90 34.98 -0.27
CA ALA A 477 -23.51 35.31 1.09
C ALA A 477 -22.30 36.26 1.09
N SER A 478 -21.26 35.91 0.31
CA SER A 478 -20.02 36.70 0.25
C SER A 478 -19.22 36.45 -1.02
N ARG A 479 -18.19 37.31 -1.20
CA ARG A 479 -17.17 37.11 -2.24
C ARG A 479 -15.79 37.17 -1.59
N PHE A 480 -14.87 36.36 -2.05
CA PHE A 480 -13.50 36.36 -1.55
C PHE A 480 -12.49 36.40 -2.71
N ALA A 481 -11.32 37.01 -2.40
CA ALA A 481 -10.22 37.03 -3.36
C ALA A 481 -9.62 35.63 -3.50
N GLY A 482 -9.26 35.24 -4.73
CA GLY A 482 -8.64 33.95 -5.03
C GLY A 482 -9.20 33.35 -6.31
N SER A 483 -8.38 32.57 -6.95
CA SER A 483 -8.76 31.82 -8.15
C SER A 483 -8.18 30.41 -8.04
N GLY A 484 -8.80 29.47 -8.75
CA GLY A 484 -8.41 28.09 -8.66
C GLY A 484 -8.80 27.46 -7.32
N ILE A 485 -10.10 27.54 -6.98
CA ILE A 485 -10.65 26.86 -5.81
C ILE A 485 -10.44 25.36 -5.99
N GLU A 486 -9.68 24.76 -5.10
CA GLU A 486 -9.32 23.34 -5.16
C GLU A 486 -10.15 22.52 -4.18
N ARG A 487 -10.40 23.03 -2.99
CA ARG A 487 -11.22 22.39 -1.96
C ARG A 487 -12.13 23.40 -1.30
N PHE A 488 -13.30 22.94 -0.91
CA PHE A 488 -14.24 23.65 -0.10
C PHE A 488 -14.95 22.66 0.81
N ASP A 489 -15.02 23.00 2.07
CA ASP A 489 -15.80 22.25 3.04
C ASP A 489 -16.28 23.18 4.15
N GLY A 490 -17.23 22.69 4.97
CA GLY A 490 -17.78 23.41 6.09
C GLY A 490 -18.60 22.54 7.01
N THR A 491 -18.62 22.96 8.26
CA THR A 491 -19.41 22.36 9.34
C THR A 491 -20.17 23.48 10.08
N ALA A 492 -20.89 23.12 11.14
CA ALA A 492 -21.48 24.09 12.04
C ALA A 492 -20.46 25.08 12.64
N ALA A 493 -19.19 24.70 12.69
CA ALA A 493 -18.11 25.52 13.27
C ALA A 493 -17.48 26.51 12.28
N GLY A 494 -17.79 26.43 10.99
CA GLY A 494 -17.28 27.34 9.96
C GLY A 494 -17.10 26.74 8.59
N LEU A 495 -16.50 27.53 7.72
CA LEU A 495 -16.23 27.23 6.32
C LEU A 495 -14.75 27.44 6.00
N ALA A 496 -14.18 26.64 5.12
CA ALA A 496 -12.88 26.91 4.54
C ALA A 496 -12.82 26.63 3.04
N VAL A 497 -11.89 27.30 2.38
CA VAL A 497 -11.52 27.08 0.99
C VAL A 497 -10.01 26.98 0.87
N ILE A 498 -9.56 26.07 0.02
CA ILE A 498 -8.18 26.05 -0.43
C ILE A 498 -8.14 26.63 -1.84
N VAL A 499 -7.40 27.71 -2.01
CA VAL A 499 -7.26 28.40 -3.29
C VAL A 499 -5.80 28.40 -3.74
N ARG A 500 -5.61 28.36 -5.05
CA ARG A 500 -4.27 28.39 -5.63
C ARG A 500 -3.59 29.72 -5.38
N GLY A 501 -2.46 29.68 -4.72
CA GLY A 501 -1.60 30.81 -4.46
C GLY A 501 -0.51 31.02 -5.51
N ALA A 502 0.47 31.86 -5.17
CA ALA A 502 1.64 32.09 -6.01
C ALA A 502 2.65 30.93 -5.90
N LYS A 503 3.44 30.71 -6.96
CA LYS A 503 4.57 29.75 -7.00
C LYS A 503 4.21 28.32 -6.56
N GLY A 504 2.96 27.87 -6.81
CA GLY A 504 2.53 26.52 -6.46
C GLY A 504 2.13 26.31 -5.00
N ALA A 505 2.22 27.30 -4.15
CA ALA A 505 1.63 27.26 -2.82
C ALA A 505 0.10 27.41 -2.88
N HIS A 506 -0.59 27.01 -1.82
CA HIS A 506 -2.03 27.17 -1.69
C HIS A 506 -2.35 28.01 -0.46
N ALA A 507 -3.22 28.99 -0.62
CA ALA A 507 -3.75 29.75 0.49
C ALA A 507 -5.00 29.06 1.05
N VAL A 508 -5.09 28.97 2.36
CA VAL A 508 -6.26 28.52 3.09
C VAL A 508 -6.99 29.73 3.64
N LEU A 509 -8.25 29.88 3.27
CA LEU A 509 -9.12 30.93 3.78
C LEU A 509 -10.22 30.29 4.61
N ARG A 510 -10.55 30.87 5.75
CA ARG A 510 -11.66 30.44 6.62
C ARG A 510 -12.67 31.55 6.82
N SER A 511 -13.90 31.16 7.13
CA SER A 511 -15.00 32.05 7.51
C SER A 511 -15.86 31.36 8.57
N ALA A 512 -16.11 32.04 9.68
CA ALA A 512 -17.00 31.53 10.72
C ALA A 512 -18.48 31.75 10.36
N ASP A 513 -18.79 32.82 9.64
CA ASP A 513 -20.15 33.31 9.38
C ASP A 513 -20.56 33.24 7.89
N GLY A 514 -19.66 32.80 7.01
CA GLY A 514 -19.84 32.80 5.57
C GLY A 514 -19.85 34.19 4.94
N ARG A 515 -19.65 35.27 5.72
CA ARG A 515 -19.67 36.69 5.25
C ARG A 515 -18.29 37.25 5.14
N THR A 516 -17.46 37.00 6.16
CA THR A 516 -16.08 37.50 6.26
C THR A 516 -15.10 36.37 6.10
N TRP A 517 -14.08 36.57 5.26
CA TRP A 517 -13.04 35.58 4.99
C TRP A 517 -11.69 36.07 5.48
N GLN A 518 -11.00 35.24 6.24
CA GLN A 518 -9.69 35.49 6.80
C GLN A 518 -8.67 34.47 6.33
N PRO A 519 -7.41 34.85 6.11
CA PRO A 519 -6.35 33.87 5.92
C PRO A 519 -6.25 32.96 7.14
N ALA A 520 -6.23 31.67 6.93
CA ALA A 520 -6.04 30.65 7.97
C ALA A 520 -4.64 30.02 7.91
N GLY A 521 -3.96 30.13 6.75
CA GLY A 521 -2.63 29.61 6.57
C GLY A 521 -2.25 29.47 5.11
N THR A 522 -1.07 28.88 4.89
CA THR A 522 -0.55 28.58 3.56
C THR A 522 -0.02 27.15 3.58
N LEU A 523 -0.40 26.37 2.58
CA LEU A 523 0.19 25.06 2.35
C LEU A 523 1.41 25.25 1.46
N PRO A 524 2.60 24.77 1.87
CA PRO A 524 3.81 24.90 1.09
C PRO A 524 3.74 24.09 -0.22
N ALA A 525 4.44 24.50 -1.26
CA ALA A 525 4.67 23.65 -2.42
C ALA A 525 5.70 22.56 -2.02
N PRO A 526 5.56 21.28 -2.44
CA PRO A 526 4.59 20.75 -3.40
C PRO A 526 3.36 20.05 -2.75
N VAL A 527 2.83 20.53 -1.63
CA VAL A 527 1.68 19.90 -0.96
C VAL A 527 0.47 19.85 -1.90
N ARG A 528 -0.10 18.64 -2.03
CA ARG A 528 -1.38 18.40 -2.68
C ARG A 528 -2.44 18.11 -1.63
N ALA A 529 -3.30 19.06 -1.35
CA ALA A 529 -4.41 18.85 -0.45
C ALA A 529 -5.47 17.94 -1.07
N THR A 530 -5.92 16.95 -0.32
CA THR A 530 -6.96 15.97 -0.71
C THR A 530 -8.27 16.21 0.01
N GLY A 531 -8.24 16.72 1.25
CA GLY A 531 -9.39 17.03 2.06
C GLY A 531 -9.12 18.14 3.07
N LEU A 532 -10.21 18.71 3.59
CA LEU A 532 -10.19 19.63 4.72
C LEU A 532 -11.46 19.44 5.55
N THR A 533 -11.39 19.71 6.83
CA THR A 533 -12.54 19.64 7.73
C THR A 533 -12.35 20.55 8.96
N PHE A 534 -13.44 20.79 9.69
CA PHE A 534 -13.43 21.47 10.98
C PHE A 534 -13.86 20.52 12.09
N ALA A 535 -13.20 20.62 13.23
CA ALA A 535 -13.51 19.85 14.42
C ALA A 535 -13.72 20.75 15.64
N GLY A 536 -14.36 20.23 16.67
CA GLY A 536 -14.54 20.93 17.93
C GLY A 536 -15.15 22.31 17.78
N ALA A 537 -14.48 23.32 18.33
CA ALA A 537 -14.91 24.72 18.30
C ALA A 537 -14.48 25.47 17.02
N GLY A 538 -13.91 24.79 16.03
CA GLY A 538 -13.51 25.41 14.75
C GLY A 538 -12.04 25.20 14.40
N GLU A 539 -11.42 24.18 14.94
CA GLU A 539 -10.07 23.75 14.58
C GLU A 539 -10.09 23.18 13.16
N LEU A 540 -9.25 23.78 12.31
CA LEU A 540 -9.13 23.39 10.90
C LEU A 540 -8.06 22.33 10.72
N SER A 541 -8.44 21.22 10.10
CA SER A 541 -7.52 20.18 9.67
C SER A 541 -7.51 20.04 8.15
N VAL A 542 -6.33 19.86 7.56
CA VAL A 542 -6.14 19.64 6.12
C VAL A 542 -5.26 18.41 5.93
N ALA A 543 -5.75 17.47 5.16
CA ALA A 543 -5.00 16.25 4.78
C ALA A 543 -4.55 16.30 3.33
N GLY A 544 -3.49 15.55 3.02
CA GLY A 544 -2.96 15.43 1.67
C GLY A 544 -1.66 14.67 1.59
N ARG A 545 -0.83 15.06 0.62
CA ARG A 545 0.47 14.48 0.35
C ARG A 545 1.50 15.55 0.04
N GLN A 546 2.73 15.37 0.51
CA GLN A 546 3.88 16.20 0.22
C GLN A 546 5.04 15.33 -0.29
N GLY A 547 5.30 15.34 -1.59
CA GLY A 547 6.25 14.39 -2.17
C GLY A 547 5.74 12.96 -2.09
N ASP A 548 6.47 12.10 -1.40
CA ASP A 548 6.07 10.70 -1.12
C ASP A 548 5.46 10.53 0.28
N ASP A 549 5.44 11.57 1.09
CA ASP A 549 4.96 11.53 2.47
C ASP A 549 3.51 12.00 2.59
N ALA A 550 2.76 11.42 3.51
CA ALA A 550 1.47 11.92 3.94
C ALA A 550 1.63 13.31 4.58
N TYR A 551 0.67 14.17 4.33
CA TYR A 551 0.64 15.53 4.86
C TYR A 551 -0.60 15.77 5.72
N LEU A 552 -0.38 16.27 6.92
CA LEU A 552 -1.43 16.73 7.81
C LEU A 552 -1.04 18.13 8.34
N TYR A 553 -1.89 19.13 8.10
CA TYR A 553 -1.59 20.53 8.40
C TYR A 553 -1.33 20.76 9.88
N GLY A 554 -0.17 21.34 10.20
CA GLY A 554 0.22 21.63 11.57
C GLY A 554 0.65 20.42 12.40
N VAL A 555 0.74 19.21 11.82
CA VAL A 555 1.10 17.98 12.51
C VAL A 555 2.37 17.39 11.89
N ASP A 556 3.37 17.16 12.72
CA ASP A 556 4.49 16.29 12.35
C ASP A 556 4.10 14.83 12.54
N LEU A 557 3.83 14.13 11.44
CA LEU A 557 3.42 12.72 11.48
C LEU A 557 4.49 11.79 12.06
N ARG A 558 5.75 12.21 12.10
CA ARG A 558 6.83 11.45 12.75
C ARG A 558 6.66 11.40 14.27
N SER A 559 5.98 12.38 14.84
CA SER A 559 5.63 12.40 16.27
C SER A 559 4.42 11.53 16.63
N VAL A 560 3.68 11.04 15.62
CA VAL A 560 2.52 10.17 15.81
C VAL A 560 3.00 8.71 15.78
N PRO A 561 2.90 7.98 16.89
CA PRO A 561 3.40 6.61 16.95
C PRO A 561 2.80 5.73 15.85
N GLY A 562 3.66 5.14 15.05
CA GLY A 562 3.31 4.25 13.96
C GLY A 562 2.79 4.91 12.68
N ALA A 563 2.64 6.24 12.63
CA ALA A 563 2.17 6.93 11.44
C ALA A 563 3.26 7.01 10.35
N VAL A 564 4.52 7.14 10.74
CA VAL A 564 5.67 7.10 9.83
C VAL A 564 6.57 5.95 10.25
N ARG A 565 6.93 5.11 9.30
CA ARG A 565 7.74 3.91 9.51
C ARG A 565 8.84 3.83 8.48
N ALA A 566 9.91 3.15 8.87
CA ALA A 566 10.94 2.80 7.92
C ALA A 566 10.66 1.43 7.29
N GLU A 567 10.74 1.36 5.98
CA GLU A 567 10.64 0.12 5.25
C GLU A 567 11.78 -0.81 5.66
N ARG A 568 11.43 -2.05 5.98
CA ARG A 568 12.35 -3.16 6.22
C ARG A 568 11.71 -4.45 5.73
N THR A 569 12.42 -5.15 4.85
CA THR A 569 11.92 -6.38 4.23
C THR A 569 13.05 -7.39 4.16
N ILE A 570 12.77 -8.61 4.61
CA ILE A 570 13.66 -9.76 4.44
C ILE A 570 12.98 -10.72 3.48
N THR A 571 13.61 -10.97 2.33
CA THR A 571 13.03 -11.76 1.22
C THR A 571 13.60 -13.16 1.15
N SER A 572 14.88 -13.34 1.46
CA SER A 572 15.53 -14.64 1.49
C SER A 572 16.47 -14.78 2.68
N LEU A 573 16.75 -16.02 3.04
CA LEU A 573 17.63 -16.42 4.11
C LEU A 573 18.45 -17.62 3.62
N THR A 574 19.77 -17.46 3.60
CA THR A 574 20.69 -18.49 3.09
C THR A 574 21.86 -18.68 4.04
N ALA A 575 22.17 -19.92 4.36
CA ALA A 575 23.34 -20.26 5.12
C ALA A 575 24.48 -20.69 4.19
N GLY A 576 25.62 -20.08 4.37
CA GLY A 576 26.90 -20.52 3.82
C GLY A 576 27.72 -21.30 4.84
N PRO A 577 28.98 -21.65 4.52
CA PRO A 577 29.83 -22.46 5.42
C PRO A 577 30.17 -21.80 6.74
N ARG A 578 30.15 -20.47 6.81
CA ARG A 578 30.65 -19.70 7.97
C ARG A 578 29.68 -18.63 8.46
N LEU A 579 28.63 -18.30 7.70
CA LEU A 579 27.67 -17.27 8.09
C LEU A 579 26.33 -17.48 7.38
N ALA A 580 25.28 -17.03 8.01
CA ALA A 580 23.98 -16.84 7.38
C ALA A 580 23.88 -15.42 6.77
N VAL A 581 23.21 -15.32 5.65
CA VAL A 581 22.92 -14.06 4.95
C VAL A 581 21.42 -13.94 4.78
N ALA A 582 20.86 -12.80 5.22
CA ALA A 582 19.51 -12.38 4.95
C ALA A 582 19.54 -11.27 3.89
N ALA A 583 18.78 -11.43 2.83
CA ALA A 583 18.69 -10.45 1.76
C ALA A 583 17.32 -9.76 1.76
N GLY A 584 17.31 -8.47 1.35
CA GLY A 584 16.06 -7.72 1.28
C GLY A 584 16.26 -6.24 0.99
N SER A 585 15.53 -5.40 1.72
CA SER A 585 15.62 -3.95 1.62
C SER A 585 15.36 -3.28 2.96
N THR A 586 15.86 -2.06 3.08
CA THR A 586 15.53 -1.15 4.18
C THR A 586 15.53 0.28 3.66
N ASN A 587 14.55 1.08 4.10
CA ASN A 587 14.38 2.47 3.66
C ASN A 587 14.35 2.61 2.12
N GLY A 588 13.73 1.66 1.42
CA GLY A 588 13.64 1.62 -0.04
C GLY A 588 14.97 1.33 -0.76
N ARG A 589 16.00 0.92 -0.02
CA ARG A 589 17.33 0.58 -0.54
C ARG A 589 17.63 -0.89 -0.31
N ALA A 590 18.35 -1.49 -1.22
CA ALA A 590 18.85 -2.86 -1.07
C ALA A 590 19.61 -3.03 0.25
N ALA A 591 19.39 -4.14 0.92
CA ALA A 591 20.04 -4.44 2.20
C ALA A 591 20.38 -5.92 2.31
N LEU A 592 21.49 -6.18 3.00
CA LEU A 592 21.95 -7.51 3.40
C LEU A 592 22.33 -7.46 4.88
N TRP A 593 22.02 -8.51 5.59
CA TRP A 593 22.44 -8.72 6.98
C TRP A 593 23.12 -10.06 7.10
N THR A 594 24.09 -10.15 7.96
CA THR A 594 24.93 -11.35 8.12
C THR A 594 25.03 -11.74 9.58
N ALA A 595 25.02 -13.05 9.86
CA ALA A 595 25.17 -13.61 11.18
C ALA A 595 26.12 -14.84 11.13
N PRO A 596 27.33 -14.78 11.73
CA PRO A 596 28.19 -15.95 11.79
C PRO A 596 27.64 -17.08 12.66
N ASP A 597 26.84 -16.73 13.66
CA ASP A 597 26.22 -17.67 14.61
C ASP A 597 24.70 -17.90 14.35
N GLY A 598 24.13 -17.22 13.38
CA GLY A 598 22.68 -17.23 13.14
C GLY A 598 21.84 -16.54 14.22
N VAL A 599 22.50 -15.83 15.15
CA VAL A 599 21.84 -15.13 16.28
C VAL A 599 22.06 -13.63 16.20
N GLN A 600 23.31 -13.20 16.08
CA GLN A 600 23.67 -11.79 16.03
C GLN A 600 23.79 -11.31 14.57
N TRP A 601 22.83 -10.56 14.13
CA TRP A 601 22.76 -10.04 12.78
C TRP A 601 23.35 -8.65 12.68
N THR A 602 24.26 -8.47 11.75
CA THR A 602 24.85 -7.17 11.43
C THR A 602 24.58 -6.80 9.98
N ARG A 603 24.34 -5.53 9.72
CA ARG A 603 24.12 -5.06 8.36
C ARG A 603 25.45 -5.10 7.59
N ALA A 604 25.46 -5.79 6.45
CA ALA A 604 26.60 -5.86 5.57
C ALA A 604 26.83 -4.51 4.85
N GLN A 605 28.10 -4.22 4.54
CA GLN A 605 28.43 -3.06 3.72
C GLN A 605 28.13 -3.35 2.26
N ILE A 606 27.17 -2.61 1.71
CA ILE A 606 26.78 -2.70 0.30
C ILE A 606 26.75 -1.32 -0.33
N PRO A 607 26.92 -1.19 -1.68
CA PRO A 607 26.68 0.06 -2.38
C PRO A 607 25.24 0.53 -2.16
N GLY A 608 25.06 1.76 -1.71
CA GLY A 608 23.75 2.35 -1.42
C GLY A 608 22.91 2.51 -2.69
N THR A 609 22.23 1.48 -3.11
CA THR A 609 21.42 1.45 -4.35
C THR A 609 19.94 1.42 -4.02
N PRO A 610 19.12 2.38 -4.53
CA PRO A 610 17.67 2.28 -4.44
C PRO A 610 17.17 0.99 -5.11
N GLY A 611 16.42 0.18 -4.38
CA GLY A 611 15.98 -1.12 -4.85
C GLY A 611 15.80 -2.13 -3.73
N ARG A 612 15.63 -3.38 -4.09
CA ARG A 612 15.50 -4.50 -3.16
C ARG A 612 16.22 -5.73 -3.70
N LEU A 613 16.77 -6.52 -2.82
CA LEU A 613 17.28 -7.84 -3.12
C LEU A 613 16.16 -8.87 -2.96
N SER A 614 16.12 -9.84 -3.84
CA SER A 614 15.14 -10.94 -3.81
C SER A 614 15.74 -12.22 -3.28
N ASP A 615 17.05 -12.42 -3.50
CA ASP A 615 17.71 -13.66 -3.12
C ASP A 615 19.23 -13.47 -2.90
N ALA A 616 19.85 -14.41 -2.17
CA ALA A 616 21.29 -14.53 -2.03
C ALA A 616 21.70 -16.00 -1.97
N VAL A 617 22.81 -16.35 -2.61
CA VAL A 617 23.37 -17.72 -2.59
C VAL A 617 24.89 -17.71 -2.45
N HIS A 618 25.43 -18.80 -1.90
CA HIS A 618 26.87 -19.02 -1.78
C HIS A 618 27.32 -20.15 -2.70
N GLY A 619 28.44 -19.97 -3.36
CA GLY A 619 29.07 -21.00 -4.20
C GLY A 619 30.60 -20.86 -4.22
N THR A 620 31.24 -21.60 -5.15
CA THR A 620 32.72 -21.69 -5.23
C THR A 620 33.40 -20.35 -5.53
N ALA A 621 32.75 -19.42 -6.27
CA ALA A 621 33.30 -18.11 -6.57
C ALA A 621 32.88 -17.03 -5.54
N GLY A 622 32.29 -17.41 -4.40
CA GLY A 622 31.81 -16.52 -3.34
C GLY A 622 30.30 -16.36 -3.30
N TRP A 623 29.85 -15.23 -2.79
CA TRP A 623 28.44 -14.89 -2.61
C TRP A 623 27.89 -14.12 -3.80
N LEU A 624 26.68 -14.43 -4.17
CA LEU A 624 25.84 -13.71 -5.11
C LEU A 624 24.57 -13.23 -4.41
N ALA A 625 24.23 -11.96 -4.52
CA ALA A 625 22.91 -11.46 -4.17
C ALA A 625 22.31 -10.74 -5.38
N LEU A 626 21.02 -10.92 -5.58
CA LEU A 626 20.32 -10.41 -6.75
C LEU A 626 18.97 -9.83 -6.41
N GLY A 627 18.48 -8.97 -7.30
CA GLY A 627 17.21 -8.30 -7.15
C GLY A 627 16.98 -7.25 -8.23
N ARG A 628 16.31 -6.16 -7.85
CA ARG A 628 15.93 -5.11 -8.80
C ARG A 628 16.12 -3.70 -8.21
N THR A 629 16.37 -2.74 -9.09
CA THR A 629 16.33 -1.32 -8.74
C THR A 629 14.89 -0.84 -8.55
N SER A 630 14.70 0.26 -7.79
CA SER A 630 13.42 0.96 -7.69
C SER A 630 13.14 1.79 -8.95
N GLY A 631 11.87 2.18 -9.14
CA GLY A 631 11.40 3.06 -10.22
C GLY A 631 10.47 2.38 -11.21
N ALA A 632 9.97 3.15 -12.17
CA ALA A 632 8.96 2.71 -13.14
C ALA A 632 9.46 1.64 -14.14
N SER A 633 10.77 1.52 -14.32
CA SER A 633 11.41 0.51 -15.17
C SER A 633 12.53 -0.16 -14.37
N PRO A 634 12.20 -1.16 -13.53
CA PRO A 634 13.19 -1.85 -12.71
C PRO A 634 14.26 -2.52 -13.57
N ALA A 635 15.52 -2.35 -13.19
CA ALA A 635 16.66 -2.98 -13.81
C ALA A 635 17.27 -4.05 -12.87
N PRO A 636 18.05 -5.01 -13.40
CA PRO A 636 18.80 -5.95 -12.57
C PRO A 636 19.70 -5.25 -11.57
N LEU A 637 19.66 -5.70 -10.32
CA LEU A 637 20.59 -5.34 -9.26
C LEU A 637 21.31 -6.62 -8.82
N VAL A 638 22.61 -6.68 -9.08
CA VAL A 638 23.43 -7.86 -8.75
C VAL A 638 24.63 -7.41 -7.95
N LEU A 639 24.83 -8.04 -6.82
CA LEU A 639 25.93 -7.81 -5.90
C LEU A 639 26.71 -9.11 -5.71
N THR A 640 28.03 -9.00 -5.54
CA THR A 640 28.92 -10.13 -5.25
C THR A 640 29.80 -9.81 -4.06
N SER A 641 30.18 -10.85 -3.32
CA SER A 641 31.10 -10.77 -2.20
C SER A 641 31.92 -12.06 -2.08
N GLN A 642 33.16 -11.96 -1.64
CA GLN A 642 34.00 -13.13 -1.37
C GLN A 642 33.73 -13.69 0.03
N ASP A 643 33.47 -12.82 0.99
CA ASP A 643 33.34 -13.15 2.41
C ASP A 643 31.90 -13.05 2.96
N GLY A 644 30.98 -12.47 2.17
CA GLY A 644 29.59 -12.18 2.60
C GLY A 644 29.46 -10.92 3.44
N LEU A 645 30.53 -10.22 3.75
CA LEU A 645 30.54 -9.02 4.60
C LEU A 645 30.64 -7.73 3.78
N ALA A 646 31.58 -7.70 2.82
CA ALA A 646 31.75 -6.59 1.90
C ALA A 646 31.25 -6.95 0.51
N TRP A 647 30.32 -6.17 0.01
CA TRP A 647 29.62 -6.44 -1.26
C TRP A 647 29.90 -5.34 -2.28
N GLN A 648 30.03 -5.73 -3.51
CA GLN A 648 30.22 -4.82 -4.64
C GLN A 648 29.20 -5.10 -5.76
N LYS A 649 28.87 -4.06 -6.50
CA LYS A 649 27.98 -4.21 -7.66
C LYS A 649 28.71 -4.98 -8.76
N ALA A 650 28.08 -6.03 -9.27
CA ALA A 650 28.58 -6.82 -10.37
C ALA A 650 27.99 -6.38 -11.71
N ALA A 651 28.75 -6.61 -12.79
CA ALA A 651 28.21 -6.50 -14.13
C ALA A 651 27.20 -7.62 -14.38
N PHE A 652 26.05 -7.28 -14.97
CA PHE A 652 25.02 -8.23 -15.31
C PHE A 652 24.35 -7.83 -16.64
N PRO A 653 23.93 -8.76 -17.49
CA PRO A 653 23.28 -8.46 -18.75
C PRO A 653 22.01 -7.63 -18.56
N ALA A 654 21.82 -6.64 -19.44
CA ALA A 654 20.58 -5.86 -19.47
C ALA A 654 19.38 -6.75 -19.79
N GLY A 655 18.25 -6.48 -19.12
CA GLY A 655 17.03 -7.25 -19.30
C GLY A 655 16.13 -7.22 -18.06
N PRO A 656 15.20 -8.18 -17.95
CA PRO A 656 14.37 -8.30 -16.78
C PRO A 656 15.21 -8.59 -15.52
N PRO A 657 14.81 -8.11 -14.35
CA PRO A 657 15.51 -8.41 -13.11
C PRO A 657 15.45 -9.91 -12.77
N PRO A 658 16.55 -10.51 -12.30
CA PRO A 658 16.51 -11.86 -11.77
C PRO A 658 15.76 -11.88 -10.43
N VAL A 659 15.11 -13.01 -10.12
CA VAL A 659 14.28 -13.17 -8.91
C VAL A 659 14.83 -14.21 -7.95
N ALA A 660 15.50 -15.24 -8.42
CA ALA A 660 16.10 -16.30 -7.61
C ALA A 660 17.41 -16.82 -8.23
N ALA A 661 18.25 -17.44 -7.42
CA ALA A 661 19.48 -18.05 -7.85
C ALA A 661 19.74 -19.40 -7.16
N ALA A 662 20.58 -20.19 -7.78
CA ALA A 662 21.12 -21.42 -7.20
C ALA A 662 22.58 -21.61 -7.59
N THR A 663 23.24 -22.47 -6.85
CA THR A 663 24.58 -22.98 -7.19
C THR A 663 24.53 -24.47 -7.47
N GLY A 664 25.30 -24.91 -8.45
CA GLY A 664 25.30 -26.31 -8.86
C GLY A 664 26.58 -26.68 -9.64
N PRO A 665 26.60 -27.83 -10.31
CA PRO A 665 27.80 -28.37 -10.97
C PRO A 665 28.41 -27.43 -12.02
N SER A 666 27.57 -26.67 -12.72
CA SER A 666 28.01 -25.74 -13.76
C SER A 666 28.17 -24.30 -13.28
N GLY A 667 28.26 -24.06 -11.95
CA GLY A 667 28.40 -22.76 -11.34
C GLY A 667 27.09 -22.17 -10.82
N TYR A 668 26.92 -20.88 -10.98
CA TYR A 668 25.73 -20.15 -10.57
C TYR A 668 24.70 -20.10 -11.68
N VAL A 669 23.45 -20.20 -11.33
CA VAL A 669 22.32 -19.88 -12.19
C VAL A 669 21.44 -18.84 -11.51
N ALA A 670 20.99 -17.84 -12.25
CA ALA A 670 19.97 -16.91 -11.85
C ALA A 670 18.77 -17.04 -12.80
N VAL A 671 17.55 -16.87 -12.31
CA VAL A 671 16.34 -16.94 -13.12
C VAL A 671 15.49 -15.69 -12.93
N GLY A 672 14.73 -15.33 -13.95
CA GLY A 672 13.80 -14.20 -13.98
C GLY A 672 12.87 -14.30 -15.17
N ASP A 673 12.07 -13.24 -15.43
CA ASP A 673 11.06 -13.30 -16.48
C ASP A 673 11.64 -13.79 -17.82
N ARG A 674 11.16 -14.95 -18.28
CA ARG A 674 11.50 -15.63 -19.55
C ARG A 674 13.01 -15.80 -19.79
N SER A 675 13.80 -15.86 -18.71
CA SER A 675 15.26 -15.86 -18.80
C SER A 675 15.92 -16.65 -17.68
N ALA A 676 17.03 -17.28 -18.04
CA ALA A 676 18.03 -17.78 -17.09
C ALA A 676 19.39 -17.23 -17.46
N TRP A 677 20.27 -17.08 -16.47
CA TRP A 677 21.64 -16.63 -16.66
C TRP A 677 22.57 -17.57 -15.90
N ARG A 678 23.63 -17.98 -16.56
CA ARG A 678 24.67 -18.84 -15.98
C ARG A 678 25.97 -18.10 -15.84
N SER A 679 26.69 -18.31 -14.72
CA SER A 679 28.05 -17.83 -14.51
C SER A 679 28.87 -18.86 -13.73
N THR A 680 30.17 -18.97 -14.02
CA THR A 680 31.11 -19.79 -13.23
C THR A 680 31.99 -18.92 -12.33
N ASP A 681 32.07 -17.63 -12.59
CA ASP A 681 33.01 -16.67 -12.02
C ASP A 681 32.37 -15.42 -11.42
N LEU A 682 31.01 -15.32 -11.48
CA LEU A 682 30.22 -14.15 -11.09
C LEU A 682 30.56 -12.84 -11.87
N ARG A 683 31.34 -12.94 -12.92
CA ARG A 683 31.78 -11.82 -13.78
C ARG A 683 31.20 -11.92 -15.18
N THR A 684 31.22 -13.11 -15.74
CA THR A 684 30.72 -13.39 -17.07
C THR A 684 29.41 -14.17 -17.00
N TRP A 685 28.40 -13.74 -17.74
CA TRP A 685 27.06 -14.31 -17.71
C TRP A 685 26.60 -14.72 -19.11
N THR A 686 26.17 -15.97 -19.23
CA THR A 686 25.52 -16.49 -20.43
C THR A 686 24.03 -16.50 -20.19
N ARG A 687 23.28 -15.82 -21.09
CA ARG A 687 21.80 -15.78 -21.01
C ARG A 687 21.19 -16.89 -21.84
N ALA A 688 20.17 -17.54 -21.30
CA ALA A 688 19.30 -18.51 -21.97
C ALA A 688 17.82 -18.07 -21.86
N GLY A 689 17.00 -18.46 -22.83
CA GLY A 689 15.56 -18.25 -22.80
C GLY A 689 14.84 -19.34 -22.03
N LEU A 690 13.79 -18.94 -21.29
CA LEU A 690 12.77 -19.83 -20.71
C LEU A 690 11.41 -19.46 -21.27
N ASP A 691 10.56 -20.45 -21.52
CA ASP A 691 9.21 -20.23 -22.03
C ASP A 691 8.18 -20.06 -20.90
N GLY A 692 8.44 -19.14 -19.96
CA GLY A 692 7.61 -18.85 -18.84
C GLY A 692 8.33 -17.97 -17.81
N THR A 693 7.70 -17.76 -16.67
CA THR A 693 8.25 -16.98 -15.58
C THR A 693 8.64 -17.87 -14.42
N PRO A 694 9.92 -18.19 -14.27
CA PRO A 694 10.41 -18.88 -13.11
C PRO A 694 10.29 -18.00 -11.86
N SER A 695 9.97 -18.62 -10.73
CA SER A 695 9.87 -18.00 -9.41
C SER A 695 11.06 -18.36 -8.54
N ASP A 696 11.59 -19.58 -8.71
CA ASP A 696 12.68 -20.12 -7.93
C ASP A 696 13.47 -21.15 -8.74
N VAL A 697 14.70 -21.44 -8.28
CA VAL A 697 15.60 -22.42 -8.89
C VAL A 697 16.46 -23.12 -7.83
N THR A 698 16.72 -24.38 -8.04
CA THR A 698 17.65 -25.19 -7.22
C THR A 698 18.50 -26.12 -8.10
N ALA A 699 19.44 -26.83 -7.51
CA ALA A 699 20.19 -27.88 -8.17
C ALA A 699 20.02 -29.22 -7.45
N ALA A 700 19.77 -30.29 -8.19
CA ALA A 700 19.60 -31.66 -7.70
C ALA A 700 20.24 -32.67 -8.66
N ALA A 701 20.97 -33.63 -8.11
CA ALA A 701 21.53 -34.76 -8.88
C ALA A 701 22.23 -34.32 -10.20
N GLY A 702 22.97 -33.22 -10.16
CA GLY A 702 23.69 -32.72 -11.34
C GLY A 702 22.87 -31.88 -12.32
N THR A 703 21.60 -31.62 -12.02
CA THR A 703 20.66 -30.89 -12.86
C THR A 703 20.14 -29.65 -12.13
N TYR A 704 19.97 -28.54 -12.83
CA TYR A 704 19.23 -27.38 -12.31
C TYR A 704 17.75 -27.55 -12.56
N VAL A 705 16.94 -27.19 -11.58
CA VAL A 705 15.48 -27.28 -11.64
C VAL A 705 14.89 -25.92 -11.27
N ALA A 706 14.22 -25.29 -12.23
CA ALA A 706 13.48 -24.06 -12.02
C ALA A 706 11.98 -24.34 -11.95
N VAL A 707 11.28 -23.62 -11.08
CA VAL A 707 9.83 -23.73 -10.91
C VAL A 707 9.16 -22.38 -11.06
N GLY A 708 7.91 -22.35 -11.47
CA GLY A 708 7.17 -21.09 -11.65
C GLY A 708 5.87 -21.29 -12.41
N ALA A 709 5.65 -20.45 -13.44
CA ALA A 709 4.44 -20.49 -14.25
C ALA A 709 4.70 -20.25 -15.74
N ARG A 710 3.83 -20.84 -16.56
CA ARG A 710 3.69 -20.54 -17.98
C ARG A 710 2.29 -19.96 -18.22
N GLY A 711 2.21 -18.65 -18.30
CA GLY A 711 0.93 -17.97 -18.16
C GLY A 711 0.39 -18.14 -16.74
N GLU A 712 -0.81 -18.67 -16.61
CA GLU A 712 -1.42 -19.01 -15.31
C GLU A 712 -1.15 -20.45 -14.87
N ALA A 713 -0.63 -21.29 -15.76
CA ALA A 713 -0.36 -22.68 -15.48
C ALA A 713 0.98 -22.89 -14.75
N PRO A 714 1.06 -23.81 -13.79
CA PRO A 714 2.32 -24.19 -13.16
C PRO A 714 3.31 -24.74 -14.18
N ALA A 715 4.60 -24.50 -13.96
CA ALA A 715 5.65 -24.98 -14.84
C ALA A 715 6.91 -25.37 -14.05
N VAL A 716 7.59 -26.38 -14.54
CA VAL A 716 8.91 -26.81 -14.08
C VAL A 716 9.81 -26.94 -15.29
N TRP A 717 11.03 -26.50 -15.18
CA TRP A 717 12.06 -26.68 -16.21
C TRP A 717 13.29 -27.29 -15.59
N THR A 718 13.93 -28.18 -16.34
CA THR A 718 15.18 -28.84 -15.97
C THR A 718 16.29 -28.50 -16.95
N SER A 719 17.52 -28.42 -16.47
CA SER A 719 18.70 -28.15 -17.31
C SER A 719 19.96 -28.77 -16.70
N PRO A 720 20.73 -29.56 -17.43
CA PRO A 720 22.02 -30.07 -16.95
C PRO A 720 23.12 -28.99 -16.96
N ASP A 721 22.98 -27.96 -17.80
CA ASP A 721 24.03 -26.96 -18.08
C ASP A 721 23.60 -25.52 -17.79
N ALA A 722 22.39 -25.33 -17.27
CA ALA A 722 21.75 -24.01 -17.03
C ALA A 722 21.61 -23.13 -18.31
N VAL A 723 21.79 -23.72 -19.50
CA VAL A 723 21.65 -23.05 -20.81
C VAL A 723 20.52 -23.64 -21.62
N LYS A 724 20.41 -24.98 -21.66
CA LYS A 724 19.35 -25.67 -22.39
C LYS A 724 18.29 -26.13 -21.38
N TRP A 725 17.14 -25.47 -21.39
CA TRP A 725 16.05 -25.75 -20.47
C TRP A 725 14.94 -26.58 -21.15
N THR A 726 14.51 -27.64 -20.49
CA THR A 726 13.44 -28.52 -20.96
C THR A 726 12.30 -28.49 -19.95
N ALA A 727 11.08 -28.28 -20.43
CA ALA A 727 9.91 -28.32 -19.56
C ALA A 727 9.61 -29.77 -19.10
N ALA A 728 9.44 -29.95 -17.80
CA ALA A 728 9.02 -31.18 -17.20
C ALA A 728 7.49 -31.34 -17.29
N LYS A 729 7.04 -32.61 -17.33
CA LYS A 729 5.62 -32.95 -17.33
C LYS A 729 5.10 -32.96 -15.90
N LEU A 730 4.08 -32.15 -15.62
CA LEU A 730 3.42 -32.10 -14.32
C LEU A 730 2.21 -33.03 -14.25
N PRO A 731 1.83 -33.45 -13.03
CA PRO A 731 0.64 -34.29 -12.81
C PRO A 731 -0.63 -33.54 -13.27
N PRO A 732 -1.61 -34.25 -13.82
CA PRO A 732 -2.87 -33.66 -14.22
C PRO A 732 -3.64 -33.11 -13.01
N GLY A 733 -4.39 -32.04 -13.21
CA GLY A 733 -5.22 -31.43 -12.18
C GLY A 733 -4.48 -30.47 -11.23
N PHE A 734 -3.15 -30.34 -11.31
CA PHE A 734 -2.41 -29.31 -10.58
C PHE A 734 -2.41 -28.01 -11.37
N THR A 735 -2.99 -26.94 -10.82
CA THR A 735 -3.22 -25.67 -11.53
C THR A 735 -2.56 -24.47 -10.88
N ALA A 736 -2.11 -24.59 -9.62
CA ALA A 736 -1.52 -23.49 -8.89
C ALA A 736 -0.07 -23.25 -9.33
N PRO A 737 0.34 -21.99 -9.64
CA PRO A 737 1.72 -21.66 -9.91
C PRO A 737 2.65 -22.02 -8.77
N LEU A 738 3.85 -22.50 -9.12
CA LEU A 738 4.86 -22.88 -8.14
C LEU A 738 5.64 -21.65 -7.67
N THR A 739 5.97 -21.59 -6.37
CA THR A 739 6.61 -20.44 -5.75
C THR A 739 8.04 -20.70 -5.31
N GLN A 740 8.32 -21.91 -4.80
CA GLN A 740 9.64 -22.31 -4.33
C GLN A 740 9.92 -23.79 -4.62
N VAL A 741 11.21 -24.14 -4.65
CA VAL A 741 11.68 -25.52 -4.79
C VAL A 741 12.92 -25.74 -3.91
N ALA A 742 12.93 -26.86 -3.20
CA ALA A 742 14.07 -27.32 -2.41
C ALA A 742 14.54 -28.70 -2.89
N ALA A 743 15.84 -28.95 -2.81
CA ALA A 743 16.46 -30.20 -3.21
C ALA A 743 17.28 -30.82 -2.09
N ARG A 744 17.18 -32.14 -1.96
CA ARG A 744 18.05 -32.95 -1.10
C ARG A 744 18.44 -34.22 -1.85
N GLY A 745 19.70 -34.26 -2.28
CA GLY A 745 20.14 -35.32 -3.18
C GLY A 745 19.37 -35.29 -4.52
N GLY A 746 18.71 -36.40 -4.88
CA GLY A 746 17.85 -36.47 -6.08
C GLY A 746 16.40 -36.14 -5.82
N THR A 747 16.01 -35.95 -4.56
CA THR A 747 14.63 -35.62 -4.19
C THR A 747 14.41 -34.12 -4.22
N LEU A 748 13.29 -33.72 -4.80
CA LEU A 748 12.85 -32.33 -4.89
C LEU A 748 11.45 -32.17 -4.30
N VAL A 749 11.25 -31.05 -3.61
CA VAL A 749 9.93 -30.62 -3.15
C VAL A 749 9.67 -29.22 -3.69
N ALA A 750 8.62 -29.05 -4.48
CA ALA A 750 8.17 -27.77 -4.99
C ALA A 750 6.81 -27.40 -4.37
N ILE A 751 6.65 -26.16 -3.97
CA ILE A 751 5.44 -25.66 -3.31
C ILE A 751 4.75 -24.57 -4.14
N SER A 752 3.44 -24.50 -3.94
CA SER A 752 2.59 -23.38 -4.36
C SER A 752 2.02 -22.69 -3.11
N ALA A 753 1.32 -21.58 -3.28
CA ALA A 753 0.61 -20.92 -2.16
C ALA A 753 -0.68 -21.67 -1.75
N GLY A 754 -0.67 -22.98 -1.76
CA GLY A 754 -1.80 -23.86 -1.46
C GLY A 754 -1.41 -25.04 -0.55
N ALA A 755 -2.36 -25.93 -0.33
CA ALA A 755 -2.20 -27.10 0.55
C ALA A 755 -1.52 -28.30 -0.16
N VAL A 756 -1.04 -28.13 -1.38
CA VAL A 756 -0.46 -29.22 -2.19
C VAL A 756 0.97 -28.85 -2.57
N ALA A 757 1.90 -29.74 -2.28
CA ALA A 757 3.26 -29.75 -2.78
C ALA A 757 3.43 -30.75 -3.93
N LEU A 758 4.39 -30.52 -4.80
CA LEU A 758 4.87 -31.47 -5.81
C LEU A 758 6.18 -32.09 -5.33
N VAL A 759 6.31 -33.38 -5.49
CA VAL A 759 7.51 -34.13 -5.10
C VAL A 759 8.04 -34.92 -6.31
N SER A 760 9.34 -34.82 -6.51
CA SER A 760 10.10 -35.63 -7.48
C SER A 760 11.19 -36.41 -6.76
N ALA A 761 11.35 -37.67 -7.08
CA ALA A 761 12.43 -38.53 -6.55
C ALA A 761 13.55 -38.80 -7.57
N ASP A 762 13.42 -38.24 -8.77
CA ASP A 762 14.24 -38.53 -9.95
C ASP A 762 14.93 -37.27 -10.55
N GLY A 763 15.24 -36.29 -9.70
CA GLY A 763 15.92 -35.07 -10.14
C GLY A 763 15.04 -34.14 -10.97
N GLY A 764 13.72 -34.23 -10.85
CA GLY A 764 12.77 -33.34 -11.53
C GLY A 764 12.19 -33.88 -12.83
N ALA A 765 12.46 -35.11 -13.19
CA ALA A 765 11.92 -35.72 -14.41
C ALA A 765 10.42 -36.02 -14.29
N THR A 766 10.00 -36.58 -13.14
CA THR A 766 8.59 -36.85 -12.86
C THR A 766 8.18 -36.26 -11.53
N TRP A 767 6.90 -35.89 -11.42
CA TRP A 767 6.34 -35.20 -10.27
C TRP A 767 5.04 -35.82 -9.77
N THR A 768 4.86 -35.87 -8.47
CA THR A 768 3.64 -36.36 -7.82
C THR A 768 3.09 -35.33 -6.86
N GLN A 769 1.76 -35.25 -6.74
CA GLN A 769 1.11 -34.32 -5.79
C GLN A 769 1.07 -34.97 -4.40
N ARG A 770 1.32 -34.13 -3.37
CA ARG A 770 1.22 -34.51 -1.96
C ARG A 770 0.51 -33.41 -1.18
N ASN A 771 -0.44 -33.79 -0.34
CA ASN A 771 -1.14 -32.84 0.52
C ASN A 771 -0.28 -32.58 1.77
N ILE A 772 -0.14 -31.29 2.14
CA ILE A 772 0.60 -30.88 3.34
C ILE A 772 -0.30 -30.74 4.58
N GLY A 773 -1.61 -30.81 4.40
CA GLY A 773 -2.61 -30.70 5.48
C GLY A 773 -3.78 -29.78 5.10
N PRO A 774 -4.98 -30.06 5.64
CA PRO A 774 -6.17 -29.28 5.32
C PRO A 774 -6.07 -27.87 5.93
N GLY A 775 -6.50 -26.87 5.16
CA GLY A 775 -6.54 -25.46 5.60
C GLY A 775 -5.17 -24.78 5.73
N LEU A 776 -4.10 -25.43 5.28
CA LEU A 776 -2.75 -24.88 5.24
C LEU A 776 -2.41 -24.33 3.85
N ALA A 777 -1.63 -23.27 3.80
CA ALA A 777 -1.02 -22.72 2.60
C ALA A 777 0.50 -22.67 2.79
N ALA A 778 1.25 -23.40 1.95
CA ALA A 778 2.70 -23.45 2.03
C ALA A 778 3.31 -22.05 1.80
N THR A 779 4.36 -21.73 2.56
CA THR A 779 5.00 -20.41 2.54
C THR A 779 6.49 -20.48 2.21
N ALA A 780 7.20 -21.52 2.71
CA ALA A 780 8.60 -21.75 2.36
C ALA A 780 8.95 -23.23 2.52
N VAL A 781 10.00 -23.69 1.84
CA VAL A 781 10.53 -25.05 1.94
C VAL A 781 12.06 -25.02 1.90
N ALA A 782 12.71 -25.83 2.76
CA ALA A 782 14.15 -26.00 2.74
C ALA A 782 14.56 -27.45 3.05
N PRO A 783 15.73 -27.89 2.55
CA PRO A 783 16.30 -29.18 2.91
C PRO A 783 16.92 -29.13 4.32
N THR A 784 16.90 -30.28 4.98
CA THR A 784 17.62 -30.53 6.23
C THR A 784 18.47 -31.79 6.10
N PRO A 785 19.39 -32.06 7.02
CA PRO A 785 20.10 -33.33 7.02
C PRO A 785 19.18 -34.56 7.11
N GLN A 786 18.00 -34.45 7.73
CA GLN A 786 17.04 -35.52 7.94
C GLN A 786 15.91 -35.59 6.89
N GLY A 787 15.79 -34.60 6.01
CA GLY A 787 14.72 -34.52 5.02
C GLY A 787 14.40 -33.12 4.59
N PHE A 788 13.17 -32.69 4.76
CA PHE A 788 12.67 -31.36 4.40
C PHE A 788 11.89 -30.72 5.56
N LEU A 789 12.01 -29.42 5.68
CA LEU A 789 11.09 -28.59 6.45
C LEU A 789 10.29 -27.71 5.50
N LEU A 790 9.02 -27.54 5.84
CA LEU A 790 8.09 -26.69 5.14
C LEU A 790 7.38 -25.81 6.16
N THR A 791 7.29 -24.51 5.85
CA THR A 791 6.46 -23.59 6.61
C THR A 791 5.16 -23.35 5.87
N ALA A 792 4.08 -23.20 6.63
CA ALA A 792 2.75 -22.93 6.09
C ALA A 792 2.02 -21.94 6.97
N SER A 793 0.96 -21.33 6.45
CA SER A 793 0.03 -20.50 7.23
C SER A 793 -1.39 -21.05 7.13
N GLY A 794 -2.15 -20.92 8.23
CA GLY A 794 -3.56 -21.27 8.24
C GLY A 794 -4.28 -20.56 9.38
N LYS A 795 -5.40 -19.91 9.09
CA LYS A 795 -6.21 -19.18 10.08
C LYS A 795 -5.45 -18.07 10.84
N GLY A 796 -4.45 -17.45 10.19
CA GLY A 796 -3.62 -16.43 10.84
C GLY A 796 -2.39 -16.98 11.57
N ASP A 797 -2.26 -18.29 11.76
CA ASP A 797 -1.13 -18.91 12.46
C ASP A 797 -0.11 -19.49 11.49
N ALA A 798 1.16 -19.49 11.89
CA ALA A 798 2.20 -20.23 11.21
C ALA A 798 2.25 -21.69 11.67
N ALA A 799 2.60 -22.57 10.76
CA ALA A 799 2.87 -23.98 11.03
C ALA A 799 4.20 -24.40 10.43
N VAL A 800 4.90 -25.28 11.11
CA VAL A 800 6.12 -25.94 10.60
C VAL A 800 5.84 -27.42 10.44
N LEU A 801 6.18 -27.95 9.27
CA LEU A 801 6.02 -29.35 8.95
C LEU A 801 7.36 -29.96 8.59
N ALA A 802 7.57 -31.22 8.99
CA ALA A 802 8.76 -31.99 8.65
C ALA A 802 8.37 -33.21 7.80
N SER A 803 9.26 -33.57 6.90
CA SER A 803 9.13 -34.77 6.08
C SER A 803 10.51 -35.37 5.80
N ALA A 804 10.66 -36.68 5.93
CA ALA A 804 11.93 -37.36 5.65
C ALA A 804 12.20 -37.46 4.12
N ASP A 805 11.14 -37.54 3.33
CA ASP A 805 11.17 -37.86 1.90
C ASP A 805 10.38 -36.90 1.00
N GLY A 806 9.74 -35.87 1.61
CA GLY A 806 8.87 -34.93 0.91
C GLY A 806 7.45 -35.45 0.65
N THR A 807 7.16 -36.73 0.91
CA THR A 807 5.87 -37.34 0.57
C THR A 807 4.87 -37.33 1.72
N THR A 808 5.34 -37.53 2.94
CA THR A 808 4.53 -37.54 4.15
C THR A 808 4.95 -36.41 5.07
N TRP A 809 4.01 -35.57 5.45
CA TRP A 809 4.27 -34.39 6.24
C TRP A 809 3.71 -34.53 7.66
N ARG A 810 4.55 -34.26 8.65
CA ARG A 810 4.19 -34.22 10.08
C ARG A 810 4.31 -32.80 10.58
N ARG A 811 3.22 -32.28 11.16
CA ARG A 811 3.26 -30.97 11.84
C ARG A 811 4.13 -31.08 13.08
N LEU A 812 5.01 -30.11 13.26
CA LEU A 812 5.82 -29.96 14.45
C LEU A 812 5.10 -29.08 15.46
N ASP A 813 5.22 -29.41 16.73
CA ASP A 813 4.80 -28.52 17.81
C ASP A 813 5.92 -27.53 18.06
N VAL A 814 5.70 -26.28 17.69
CA VAL A 814 6.70 -25.21 17.74
C VAL A 814 6.09 -24.05 18.51
N GLY A 815 6.75 -23.68 19.60
CA GLY A 815 6.29 -22.60 20.47
C GLY A 815 6.30 -21.22 19.73
N GLY A 816 5.33 -20.37 20.09
CA GLY A 816 5.30 -18.98 19.65
C GLY A 816 4.83 -18.71 18.22
N LEU A 817 4.40 -19.72 17.47
CA LEU A 817 3.90 -19.61 16.10
C LEU A 817 2.38 -19.60 16.00
N THR A 818 1.70 -19.59 17.13
CA THR A 818 0.24 -19.54 17.24
C THR A 818 -0.14 -18.48 18.27
N GLY A 819 -1.20 -17.75 18.05
CA GLY A 819 -1.63 -16.71 19.00
C GLY A 819 -2.55 -15.68 18.38
N PRO A 820 -2.86 -14.61 19.12
CA PRO A 820 -3.57 -13.47 18.54
C PRO A 820 -2.74 -12.82 17.45
N GLY A 821 -3.34 -12.52 16.31
CA GLY A 821 -2.64 -11.87 15.21
C GLY A 821 -2.40 -12.79 14.02
N ASP A 822 -1.51 -12.38 13.14
CA ASP A 822 -1.19 -13.08 11.88
C ASP A 822 0.31 -13.42 11.85
N GLN A 823 0.65 -14.66 12.23
CA GLN A 823 2.01 -15.16 12.22
C GLN A 823 2.30 -15.87 10.92
N ARG A 824 3.44 -15.54 10.30
CA ARG A 824 3.88 -16.17 9.04
C ARG A 824 5.40 -16.35 9.04
N LEU A 825 5.84 -17.51 8.63
CA LEU A 825 7.25 -17.78 8.28
C LEU A 825 7.37 -17.83 6.77
N THR A 826 8.33 -17.11 6.19
CA THR A 826 8.35 -16.81 4.74
C THR A 826 9.66 -17.19 4.07
N ALA A 827 10.72 -17.37 4.85
CA ALA A 827 11.98 -17.94 4.39
C ALA A 827 12.59 -18.77 5.52
N LEU A 828 13.22 -19.88 5.16
CA LEU A 828 13.93 -20.72 6.12
C LEU A 828 15.18 -21.31 5.50
N THR A 829 16.17 -21.58 6.36
CA THR A 829 17.42 -22.26 6.01
C THR A 829 17.95 -23.06 7.20
N THR A 830 18.89 -23.94 6.96
CA THR A 830 19.60 -24.67 8.03
C THR A 830 21.02 -24.15 8.15
N MET A 831 21.48 -23.92 9.39
CA MET A 831 22.84 -23.53 9.72
C MET A 831 23.35 -24.40 10.86
N GLY A 832 24.28 -25.31 10.55
CA GLY A 832 24.74 -26.31 11.52
C GLY A 832 23.62 -27.18 12.05
N ALA A 833 23.44 -27.21 13.37
CA ALA A 833 22.37 -27.97 14.04
C ALA A 833 21.06 -27.19 14.18
N HIS A 834 20.95 -25.99 13.62
CA HIS A 834 19.81 -25.11 13.80
C HIS A 834 19.09 -24.83 12.48
N VAL A 835 17.79 -24.62 12.59
CA VAL A 835 16.93 -24.01 11.59
C VAL A 835 16.81 -22.54 11.90
N LEU A 836 16.99 -21.70 10.89
CA LEU A 836 16.69 -20.27 10.94
C LEU A 836 15.51 -19.99 10.02
N ALA A 837 14.53 -19.27 10.50
CA ALA A 837 13.41 -18.83 9.69
C ALA A 837 13.07 -17.37 9.95
N THR A 838 12.70 -16.65 8.91
CA THR A 838 12.23 -15.27 9.02
C THR A 838 10.77 -15.19 8.61
N GLY A 839 10.08 -14.21 9.15
CA GLY A 839 8.68 -14.02 8.86
C GLY A 839 8.13 -12.75 9.47
N THR A 840 6.86 -12.78 9.84
CA THR A 840 6.17 -11.67 10.48
C THR A 840 5.23 -12.16 11.58
N ASP A 841 5.06 -11.33 12.59
CA ASP A 841 3.98 -11.40 13.58
C ASP A 841 3.23 -10.08 13.52
N ASP A 842 1.94 -10.11 13.15
CA ASP A 842 1.17 -8.90 12.87
C ASP A 842 1.91 -7.90 11.97
N GLU A 843 2.60 -8.42 10.95
CA GLU A 843 3.42 -7.68 9.97
C GLU A 843 4.76 -7.13 10.52
N ALA A 844 5.03 -7.23 11.80
CA ALA A 844 6.34 -6.93 12.33
C ALA A 844 7.33 -8.04 11.90
N PRO A 845 8.51 -7.69 11.37
CA PRO A 845 9.51 -8.68 11.03
C PRO A 845 9.92 -9.51 12.24
N THR A 846 10.04 -10.81 12.05
CA THR A 846 10.46 -11.75 13.09
C THR A 846 11.57 -12.68 12.61
N LEU A 847 12.39 -13.12 13.53
CA LEU A 847 13.34 -14.20 13.35
C LEU A 847 12.95 -15.36 14.30
N TRP A 848 12.98 -16.56 13.80
CA TRP A 848 12.78 -17.76 14.57
C TRP A 848 13.97 -18.70 14.39
N ARG A 849 14.44 -19.28 15.48
CA ARG A 849 15.53 -20.25 15.50
C ARG A 849 15.12 -21.46 16.32
N ALA A 850 15.39 -22.63 15.83
CA ALA A 850 15.17 -23.88 16.55
C ALA A 850 16.24 -24.93 16.21
N PRO A 851 16.46 -25.94 17.04
CA PRO A 851 17.23 -27.12 16.63
C PRO A 851 16.61 -27.78 15.41
N VAL A 852 17.47 -28.35 14.54
CA VAL A 852 16.97 -29.18 13.43
C VAL A 852 16.20 -30.38 14.01
N PRO A 853 14.94 -30.60 13.65
CA PRO A 853 14.15 -31.72 14.15
C PRO A 853 14.82 -33.07 13.83
N LYS A 854 14.84 -33.95 14.81
CA LYS A 854 15.36 -35.32 14.67
C LYS A 854 14.38 -36.21 13.93
#